data_3cdc09537d77a43b2ccd081182191a70
#
_entry.id   3cdc09537d77a43b2ccd081182191a70
#
_cell.length_a   1.000
_cell.length_b   1.000
_cell.length_c   1.000
_cell.angle_alpha   90.00
_cell.angle_beta   90.00
_cell.angle_gamma   90.00
#
_symmetry.space_group_name_H-M   'P 1'
#
loop_
_entity.id
_entity.type
_entity.pdbx_description
1 polymer ?
#
loop_
_entity_poly.entity_id
_entity_poly.type
_entity_poly.pdbx_seq_one_letter_code
_entity_poly.pdbx_strand_id
1 'polypeptide(L)'
;MENVNYWITDSLNPAFNNNTDWQSNVIQKARIQNYDVNVSAYGEKTSYRLSYNFYDEEGTVIGTGFTRNTASLYLNAHPYSFLNLTGNIRFSEMSRKKTNGSINIFSTWSFPSSFFKLTDEDIENFKGNNLDELDKNLNRDLYANFQANIDFTPYLKWTTSYSFGYSTTRNDYFIPSYRNNGNAYATSSSGSVKRWEIENYIQYLRSFKETHNLSVLFGQGAEYSYIDNLWGEGNYIASNSIQTIQGVVSKNSNASSSIEERARLSWFARLSYDYKDKYLFSANWRMDGSSRFGKDNRWGHFPSVSAGWIITKESFFPENQVADFIKIRGSYGITGNDPAGFYDAYRALTTNVDYRGGSGITSYNGSGTIAYDFGSAVTSRELGWEESKQMNFGLDAHFLNKRIILTGDYYIRDSESMIFNYALPVTTGYTEAKNNLVSVRNSGVELQLSLDLLPHNWDWSWTIDANIAMNKNQIKKLPNGNRSIVTGAPWMEWILTVGRPLYEITGWRSNGIYATDDDVPVDPLTGNRMTFFGTTMQAGDIAVVDQNGDYNIDYNDKVSLGNPDPKYYGGINTTVRWKGISLGVFCNYVIKRTFWNGFLSDRMNGGVYSAGGWGNVSGPALDFGGLKYYTTPGQQADLPTLIATNHMDNRHIAHEIYTDNGSFFRVKNISMSYEFPTALVNKIKLQRLRVYGYMDNVWVFSKSKTYPDPENINTNGYANGSEYPLPHKFTLGAEITF
;
A
#
# COMPACT_ATOMS: atom_id res chain seq x y z
N MET A 1 -5.53 -9.21 -42.68
CA MET A 1 -6.91 -8.72 -42.76
C MET A 1 -7.98 -9.84 -42.74
N GLU A 2 -7.61 -11.11 -42.72
CA GLU A 2 -8.58 -12.19 -42.86
C GLU A 2 -9.43 -12.53 -41.64
N ASN A 3 -9.16 -11.92 -40.49
CA ASN A 3 -9.91 -12.20 -39.26
C ASN A 3 -10.53 -10.96 -38.58
N VAL A 4 -10.60 -9.85 -39.26
CA VAL A 4 -11.38 -8.71 -38.77
C VAL A 4 -12.84 -8.99 -39.13
N ASN A 5 -13.67 -9.15 -38.13
CA ASN A 5 -15.10 -9.36 -38.29
C ASN A 5 -15.66 -8.17 -39.09
N TYR A 6 -16.07 -8.36 -40.32
CA TYR A 6 -16.57 -7.33 -41.24
C TYR A 6 -17.65 -6.43 -40.63
N TRP A 7 -18.36 -6.95 -39.65
CA TRP A 7 -19.43 -6.26 -38.92
C TRP A 7 -18.95 -5.02 -38.17
N ILE A 8 -17.70 -5.00 -37.71
CA ILE A 8 -17.13 -3.87 -36.95
C ILE A 8 -16.70 -2.74 -37.88
N THR A 9 -16.37 -3.03 -39.10
CA THR A 9 -15.90 -2.06 -40.09
C THR A 9 -17.05 -1.41 -40.88
N ASP A 10 -18.28 -1.94 -40.76
CA ASP A 10 -19.47 -1.40 -41.41
C ASP A 10 -20.10 -0.28 -40.54
N SER A 11 -19.59 0.94 -40.68
CA SER A 11 -20.13 2.12 -40.01
C SER A 11 -21.59 2.45 -40.35
N LEU A 12 -22.16 1.80 -41.35
CA LEU A 12 -23.55 1.98 -41.77
C LEU A 12 -24.48 0.97 -41.12
N ASN A 13 -23.95 -0.08 -40.48
CA ASN A 13 -24.78 -1.08 -39.82
C ASN A 13 -25.19 -0.60 -38.41
N PRO A 14 -26.47 -0.26 -38.18
CA PRO A 14 -26.96 0.27 -36.93
C PRO A 14 -26.83 -0.72 -35.74
N ALA A 15 -26.62 -2.03 -36.03
CA ALA A 15 -26.39 -3.01 -34.97
C ALA A 15 -25.00 -2.94 -34.34
N PHE A 16 -24.00 -2.36 -35.06
CA PHE A 16 -22.61 -2.29 -34.64
C PHE A 16 -22.04 -0.85 -34.58
N ASN A 17 -22.85 0.14 -34.91
CA ASN A 17 -22.47 1.55 -34.90
C ASN A 17 -23.02 2.26 -33.66
N ASN A 18 -22.76 1.69 -32.49
CA ASN A 18 -23.18 2.24 -31.20
C ASN A 18 -21.95 2.55 -30.33
N ASN A 19 -22.15 3.31 -29.26
CA ASN A 19 -21.15 3.59 -28.26
C ASN A 19 -21.83 3.61 -26.89
N THR A 20 -21.92 2.42 -26.28
CA THR A 20 -22.47 2.30 -24.92
C THR A 20 -21.45 2.81 -23.91
N ASP A 21 -21.80 3.87 -23.17
CA ASP A 21 -21.00 4.37 -22.06
C ASP A 21 -21.22 3.50 -20.81
N TRP A 22 -20.39 2.46 -20.68
CA TRP A 22 -20.44 1.56 -19.56
C TRP A 22 -20.07 2.24 -18.25
N GLN A 23 -19.20 3.24 -18.25
CA GLN A 23 -18.80 3.92 -17.02
C GLN A 23 -20.01 4.63 -16.40
N SER A 24 -20.78 5.38 -17.20
CA SER A 24 -21.97 6.06 -16.69
C SER A 24 -23.05 5.09 -16.17
N ASN A 25 -23.05 3.85 -16.63
CA ASN A 25 -23.99 2.81 -16.21
C ASN A 25 -23.62 2.11 -14.91
N VAL A 26 -22.32 2.09 -14.53
CA VAL A 26 -21.83 1.36 -13.35
C VAL A 26 -21.29 2.25 -12.26
N ILE A 27 -21.10 3.54 -12.55
CA ILE A 27 -20.70 4.55 -11.56
C ILE A 27 -21.95 5.33 -11.12
N GLN A 28 -22.06 5.57 -9.82
CA GLN A 28 -23.16 6.31 -9.22
C GLN A 28 -22.66 7.48 -8.33
N LYS A 29 -23.55 8.43 -8.09
CA LYS A 29 -23.36 9.41 -7.01
C LYS A 29 -23.62 8.70 -5.69
N ALA A 30 -22.59 8.58 -4.88
CA ALA A 30 -22.61 7.85 -3.62
C ALA A 30 -22.82 8.80 -2.43
N ARG A 31 -23.62 8.35 -1.47
CA ARG A 31 -23.88 9.09 -0.25
C ARG A 31 -22.96 8.62 0.87
N ILE A 32 -22.43 9.57 1.65
CA ILE A 32 -21.66 9.30 2.85
C ILE A 32 -22.31 10.01 4.03
N GLN A 33 -22.42 9.29 5.14
CA GLN A 33 -22.92 9.83 6.41
C GLN A 33 -21.94 9.49 7.52
N ASN A 34 -21.63 10.48 8.36
CA ASN A 34 -20.76 10.29 9.52
C ASN A 34 -21.34 11.07 10.71
N TYR A 35 -21.67 10.35 11.76
CA TYR A 35 -22.20 10.91 13.01
C TYR A 35 -21.27 10.55 14.14
N ASP A 36 -20.82 11.54 14.88
CA ASP A 36 -19.93 11.39 16.02
C ASP A 36 -20.53 12.05 17.27
N VAL A 37 -20.67 11.28 18.34
CA VAL A 37 -21.17 11.77 19.62
C VAL A 37 -20.16 11.48 20.69
N ASN A 38 -19.74 12.52 21.41
CA ASN A 38 -18.81 12.42 22.51
C ASN A 38 -19.40 13.02 23.78
N VAL A 39 -19.34 12.27 24.87
CA VAL A 39 -19.73 12.74 26.20
C VAL A 39 -18.51 12.61 27.11
N SER A 40 -18.11 13.71 27.73
CA SER A 40 -17.00 13.72 28.68
C SER A 40 -17.37 14.42 29.97
N ALA A 41 -16.88 13.90 31.08
CA ALA A 41 -16.99 14.55 32.36
C ALA A 41 -15.65 14.48 33.11
N TYR A 42 -15.42 15.52 33.89
CA TYR A 42 -14.20 15.71 34.67
C TYR A 42 -14.58 16.00 36.12
N GLY A 43 -14.06 15.18 37.02
CA GLY A 43 -14.15 15.38 38.46
C GLY A 43 -12.76 15.50 39.07
N GLU A 44 -12.69 15.77 40.38
CA GLU A 44 -11.40 15.92 41.08
C GLU A 44 -10.49 14.69 41.00
N LYS A 45 -11.07 13.51 41.02
CA LYS A 45 -10.33 12.21 41.04
C LYS A 45 -10.57 11.33 39.82
N THR A 46 -11.55 11.67 38.99
CA THR A 46 -11.92 10.82 37.86
C THR A 46 -12.32 11.68 36.67
N SER A 47 -11.92 11.25 35.49
CA SER A 47 -12.43 11.75 34.23
C SER A 47 -12.79 10.62 33.30
N TYR A 48 -13.83 10.79 32.51
CA TYR A 48 -14.20 9.83 31.49
C TYR A 48 -14.64 10.48 30.19
N ARG A 49 -14.51 9.74 29.11
CA ARG A 49 -15.05 10.06 27.80
C ARG A 49 -15.70 8.83 27.22
N LEU A 50 -16.96 8.96 26.85
CA LEU A 50 -17.70 7.98 26.06
C LEU A 50 -17.87 8.56 24.65
N SER A 51 -17.50 7.78 23.64
CA SER A 51 -17.61 8.18 22.23
C SER A 51 -18.34 7.12 21.45
N TYR A 52 -19.20 7.55 20.54
CA TYR A 52 -19.84 6.69 19.56
C TYR A 52 -19.74 7.34 18.18
N ASN A 53 -19.28 6.58 17.20
CA ASN A 53 -19.20 6.99 15.80
C ASN A 53 -19.99 6.00 14.93
N PHE A 54 -20.87 6.53 14.11
CA PHE A 54 -21.55 5.81 13.03
C PHE A 54 -21.08 6.38 11.71
N TYR A 55 -20.59 5.51 10.84
CA TYR A 55 -20.15 5.84 9.49
C TYR A 55 -20.82 4.91 8.49
N ASP A 56 -21.42 5.48 7.44
CA ASP A 56 -22.07 4.78 6.35
C ASP A 56 -21.67 5.39 5.02
N GLU A 57 -21.14 4.59 4.11
CA GLU A 57 -20.66 4.98 2.79
C GLU A 57 -21.21 4.05 1.72
N GLU A 58 -21.98 4.58 0.82
CA GLU A 58 -22.26 3.94 -0.46
C GLU A 58 -21.05 4.08 -1.36
N GLY A 59 -20.70 3.02 -2.11
CA GLY A 59 -19.60 3.10 -3.06
C GLY A 59 -20.00 3.81 -4.35
N THR A 60 -19.02 4.46 -4.99
CA THR A 60 -19.23 5.07 -6.32
C THR A 60 -19.43 4.02 -7.41
N VAL A 61 -18.93 2.80 -7.23
CA VAL A 61 -19.29 1.65 -8.06
C VAL A 61 -20.53 1.01 -7.47
N ILE A 62 -21.54 0.75 -8.31
CA ILE A 62 -22.80 0.13 -7.88
C ILE A 62 -22.55 -1.18 -7.12
N GLY A 63 -23.38 -1.45 -6.09
CA GLY A 63 -23.28 -2.68 -5.30
C GLY A 63 -22.15 -2.70 -4.26
N THR A 64 -21.30 -1.67 -4.19
CA THR A 64 -20.26 -1.58 -3.15
C THR A 64 -20.69 -0.67 -1.99
N GLY A 65 -20.15 -0.90 -0.81
CA GLY A 65 -20.47 -0.07 0.35
C GLY A 65 -19.67 -0.46 1.60
N PHE A 66 -19.67 0.44 2.57
CA PHE A 66 -18.96 0.27 3.84
C PHE A 66 -19.74 0.90 4.98
N THR A 67 -19.97 0.15 6.05
CA THR A 67 -20.54 0.66 7.30
C THR A 67 -19.62 0.39 8.47
N ARG A 68 -19.53 1.31 9.41
CA ARG A 68 -18.75 1.14 10.63
C ARG A 68 -19.46 1.75 11.83
N ASN A 69 -19.58 0.97 12.88
CA ASN A 69 -19.99 1.38 14.23
C ASN A 69 -18.80 1.29 15.16
N THR A 70 -18.46 2.35 15.86
CA THR A 70 -17.37 2.34 16.85
C THR A 70 -17.85 2.97 18.15
N ALA A 71 -17.73 2.24 19.23
CA ALA A 71 -17.95 2.74 20.59
C ALA A 71 -16.63 2.70 21.36
N SER A 72 -16.31 3.74 22.12
CA SER A 72 -15.13 3.77 22.96
C SER A 72 -15.41 4.41 24.31
N LEU A 73 -14.78 3.85 25.35
CA LEU A 73 -14.77 4.36 26.71
C LEU A 73 -13.33 4.61 27.13
N TYR A 74 -13.03 5.82 27.53
CA TYR A 74 -11.80 6.19 28.19
C TYR A 74 -12.10 6.59 29.62
N LEU A 75 -11.36 6.03 30.57
CA LEU A 75 -11.42 6.32 31.99
C LEU A 75 -10.02 6.66 32.51
N ASN A 76 -9.92 7.75 33.26
CA ASN A 76 -8.73 8.06 34.03
C ASN A 76 -9.14 8.33 35.47
N ALA A 77 -8.46 7.68 36.42
CA ALA A 77 -8.77 7.80 37.85
C ALA A 77 -7.49 7.96 38.68
N HIS A 78 -7.53 8.91 39.62
CA HIS A 78 -6.48 9.16 40.61
C HIS A 78 -7.04 8.87 42.03
N PRO A 79 -7.23 7.57 42.41
CA PRO A 79 -7.82 7.25 43.69
C PRO A 79 -6.95 7.70 44.86
N TYR A 80 -5.61 7.69 44.66
CA TYR A 80 -4.60 8.16 45.58
C TYR A 80 -3.61 9.06 44.84
N SER A 81 -2.91 9.94 45.57
CA SER A 81 -1.94 10.86 44.97
C SER A 81 -0.75 10.16 44.28
N PHE A 82 -0.44 8.95 44.67
CA PHE A 82 0.64 8.14 44.12
C PHE A 82 0.16 7.16 43.02
N LEU A 83 -1.14 7.07 42.76
CA LEU A 83 -1.70 6.07 41.85
C LEU A 83 -2.59 6.74 40.77
N ASN A 84 -2.21 6.56 39.52
CA ASN A 84 -3.03 6.91 38.35
C ASN A 84 -3.39 5.64 37.58
N LEU A 85 -4.69 5.42 37.40
CA LEU A 85 -5.26 4.32 36.63
C LEU A 85 -5.91 4.84 35.35
N THR A 86 -5.52 4.28 34.21
CA THR A 86 -6.11 4.61 32.91
C THR A 86 -6.69 3.35 32.28
N GLY A 87 -7.91 3.44 31.77
CA GLY A 87 -8.58 2.38 31.02
C GLY A 87 -9.08 2.92 29.69
N ASN A 88 -8.86 2.18 28.62
CA ASN A 88 -9.40 2.46 27.30
C ASN A 88 -9.99 1.17 26.72
N ILE A 89 -11.27 1.21 26.38
CA ILE A 89 -11.98 0.09 25.74
C ILE A 89 -12.60 0.62 24.46
N ARG A 90 -12.38 -0.07 23.35
CA ARG A 90 -12.97 0.25 22.05
C ARG A 90 -13.54 -1.01 21.42
N PHE A 91 -14.77 -0.91 20.99
CA PHE A 91 -15.41 -1.89 20.15
C PHE A 91 -15.72 -1.28 18.78
N SER A 92 -15.44 -2.00 17.71
CA SER A 92 -15.75 -1.58 16.35
C SER A 92 -16.36 -2.75 15.57
N GLU A 93 -17.47 -2.50 14.89
CA GLU A 93 -18.03 -3.40 13.90
C GLU A 93 -17.99 -2.73 12.53
N MET A 94 -17.39 -3.41 11.56
CA MET A 94 -17.22 -2.94 10.19
C MET A 94 -17.81 -3.97 9.23
N SER A 95 -18.68 -3.52 8.34
CA SER A 95 -19.22 -4.33 7.25
C SER A 95 -18.83 -3.71 5.92
N ARG A 96 -18.22 -4.51 5.06
CA ARG A 96 -17.89 -4.13 3.69
C ARG A 96 -18.62 -5.03 2.72
N LYS A 97 -19.29 -4.41 1.76
CA LYS A 97 -19.88 -5.07 0.61
C LYS A 97 -19.01 -4.74 -0.60
N LYS A 98 -18.58 -5.75 -1.33
CA LYS A 98 -17.78 -5.62 -2.55
C LYS A 98 -18.54 -6.27 -3.71
N THR A 99 -18.22 -5.87 -4.92
CA THR A 99 -18.45 -6.69 -6.12
C THR A 99 -17.12 -7.40 -6.39
N ASN A 100 -17.14 -8.72 -6.53
CA ASN A 100 -15.92 -9.53 -6.64
C ASN A 100 -15.25 -9.37 -8.00
N GLY A 101 -14.64 -8.21 -8.26
CA GLY A 101 -13.90 -7.97 -9.50
C GLY A 101 -14.71 -8.03 -10.79
N SER A 102 -15.99 -8.39 -10.70
CA SER A 102 -16.87 -8.58 -11.86
C SER A 102 -17.18 -7.26 -12.56
N ILE A 103 -17.10 -6.15 -11.85
CA ILE A 103 -17.22 -4.80 -12.41
C ILE A 103 -15.91 -4.05 -12.19
N ASN A 104 -14.90 -4.39 -12.96
CA ASN A 104 -13.72 -3.55 -13.08
C ASN A 104 -13.96 -2.52 -14.18
N ILE A 105 -14.30 -1.30 -13.80
CA ILE A 105 -14.70 -0.22 -14.71
C ILE A 105 -13.61 0.19 -15.72
N PHE A 106 -12.37 -0.20 -15.48
CA PHE A 106 -11.24 0.05 -16.38
C PHE A 106 -10.80 -1.19 -17.17
N SER A 107 -11.35 -2.36 -16.87
CA SER A 107 -11.03 -3.59 -17.58
C SER A 107 -11.93 -3.76 -18.79
N THR A 108 -11.33 -3.83 -19.96
CA THR A 108 -12.05 -4.14 -21.21
C THR A 108 -12.69 -5.53 -21.21
N TRP A 109 -12.30 -6.39 -20.27
CA TRP A 109 -12.76 -7.78 -20.14
C TRP A 109 -14.07 -7.91 -19.36
N SER A 110 -14.42 -6.88 -18.59
CA SER A 110 -15.57 -6.93 -17.67
C SER A 110 -16.88 -6.55 -18.34
N PHE A 111 -16.84 -5.97 -19.54
CA PHE A 111 -18.02 -5.42 -20.20
C PHE A 111 -18.28 -6.04 -21.58
N PRO A 112 -19.55 -6.16 -21.99
CA PRO A 112 -19.90 -6.41 -23.39
C PRO A 112 -19.40 -5.31 -24.31
N SER A 113 -19.28 -5.58 -25.59
CA SER A 113 -18.84 -4.61 -26.58
C SER A 113 -19.74 -3.37 -26.60
N SER A 114 -19.13 -2.18 -26.60
CA SER A 114 -19.84 -0.91 -26.73
C SER A 114 -20.40 -0.66 -28.13
N PHE A 115 -19.94 -1.39 -29.15
CA PHE A 115 -20.42 -1.28 -30.53
C PHE A 115 -21.79 -1.88 -30.76
N PHE A 116 -22.19 -2.89 -29.97
CA PHE A 116 -23.47 -3.53 -30.12
C PHE A 116 -24.60 -2.60 -29.66
N LYS A 117 -25.73 -2.68 -30.36
CA LYS A 117 -26.95 -2.04 -29.92
C LYS A 117 -27.51 -2.81 -28.74
N LEU A 118 -27.28 -2.30 -27.55
CA LEU A 118 -27.86 -2.82 -26.32
C LEU A 118 -29.13 -2.08 -25.98
N THR A 119 -30.14 -2.80 -25.54
CA THR A 119 -31.36 -2.23 -24.97
C THR A 119 -31.14 -1.85 -23.50
N ASP A 120 -32.01 -1.00 -22.95
CA ASP A 120 -31.99 -0.71 -21.51
C ASP A 120 -32.16 -2.00 -20.69
N GLU A 121 -32.93 -2.97 -21.20
CA GLU A 121 -33.09 -4.28 -20.57
C GLU A 121 -31.78 -5.10 -20.56
N ASP A 122 -31.00 -5.08 -21.63
CA ASP A 122 -29.69 -5.75 -21.68
C ASP A 122 -28.72 -5.13 -20.67
N ILE A 123 -28.72 -3.80 -20.52
CA ILE A 123 -27.90 -3.08 -19.57
C ILE A 123 -28.33 -3.38 -18.13
N GLU A 124 -29.61 -3.36 -17.84
CA GLU A 124 -30.13 -3.69 -16.51
C GLU A 124 -29.90 -5.16 -16.15
N ASN A 125 -30.04 -6.08 -17.10
CA ASN A 125 -29.70 -7.49 -16.89
C ASN A 125 -28.20 -7.66 -16.61
N PHE A 126 -27.34 -6.95 -17.31
CA PHE A 126 -25.89 -6.97 -17.03
C PHE A 126 -25.60 -6.47 -15.61
N LYS A 127 -26.20 -5.34 -15.20
CA LYS A 127 -26.06 -4.81 -13.84
C LYS A 127 -26.59 -5.81 -12.81
N GLY A 128 -27.81 -6.31 -12.98
CA GLY A 128 -28.45 -7.26 -12.08
C GLY A 128 -27.61 -8.50 -11.88
N ASN A 129 -27.17 -9.10 -12.98
CA ASN A 129 -26.33 -10.29 -12.94
C ASN A 129 -25.01 -10.07 -12.15
N ASN A 130 -24.41 -8.87 -12.20
CA ASN A 130 -23.20 -8.56 -11.45
C ASN A 130 -23.49 -8.19 -9.99
N LEU A 131 -24.66 -7.63 -9.68
CA LEU A 131 -25.06 -7.26 -8.33
C LEU A 131 -25.56 -8.44 -7.48
N ASP A 132 -25.98 -9.54 -8.14
CA ASP A 132 -26.46 -10.74 -7.47
C ASP A 132 -25.35 -11.59 -6.82
N GLU A 133 -24.08 -11.28 -7.11
CA GLU A 133 -22.98 -11.85 -6.36
C GLU A 133 -22.94 -11.26 -4.94
N LEU A 134 -22.82 -12.15 -3.95
CA LEU A 134 -22.58 -11.74 -2.57
C LEU A 134 -21.08 -11.75 -2.28
N ASP A 135 -20.51 -10.61 -1.92
CA ASP A 135 -19.16 -10.51 -1.32
C ASP A 135 -19.25 -9.60 -0.11
N LYS A 136 -19.47 -10.20 1.04
CA LYS A 136 -19.65 -9.51 2.31
C LYS A 136 -18.53 -9.86 3.26
N ASN A 137 -17.83 -8.84 3.75
CA ASN A 137 -16.83 -8.94 4.79
C ASN A 137 -17.35 -8.24 6.06
N LEU A 138 -17.36 -8.96 7.19
CA LEU A 138 -17.74 -8.43 8.49
C LEU A 138 -16.57 -8.57 9.45
N ASN A 139 -16.07 -7.45 9.96
CA ASN A 139 -15.02 -7.40 10.97
C ASN A 139 -15.58 -6.86 12.28
N ARG A 140 -15.22 -7.49 13.39
CA ARG A 140 -15.51 -7.03 14.75
C ARG A 140 -14.23 -7.00 15.56
N ASP A 141 -13.92 -5.84 16.12
CA ASP A 141 -12.69 -5.62 16.87
C ASP A 141 -13.03 -5.12 18.27
N LEU A 142 -12.55 -5.83 19.27
CA LEU A 142 -12.52 -5.39 20.66
C LEU A 142 -11.09 -5.13 21.06
N TYR A 143 -10.80 -3.94 21.52
CA TYR A 143 -9.51 -3.56 22.07
C TYR A 143 -9.70 -2.98 23.47
N ALA A 144 -8.92 -3.46 24.43
CA ALA A 144 -8.89 -2.93 25.78
C ALA A 144 -7.43 -2.72 26.21
N ASN A 145 -7.16 -1.57 26.82
CA ASN A 145 -5.86 -1.27 27.44
C ASN A 145 -6.10 -0.73 28.84
N PHE A 146 -5.40 -1.27 29.81
CA PHE A 146 -5.39 -0.84 31.21
C PHE A 146 -3.97 -0.53 31.62
N GLN A 147 -3.77 0.65 32.19
CA GLN A 147 -2.47 1.10 32.67
C GLN A 147 -2.56 1.60 34.10
N ALA A 148 -1.58 1.23 34.91
CA ALA A 148 -1.38 1.78 36.23
C ALA A 148 -0.01 2.46 36.29
N ASN A 149 0.00 3.71 36.72
CA ASN A 149 1.21 4.46 37.02
C ASN A 149 1.26 4.65 38.54
N ILE A 150 2.36 4.21 39.15
CA ILE A 150 2.58 4.25 40.59
C ILE A 150 3.82 5.08 40.87
N ASP A 151 3.65 6.17 41.58
CA ASP A 151 4.73 7.07 42.00
C ASP A 151 5.21 6.63 43.39
N PHE A 152 6.28 5.81 43.46
CA PHE A 152 6.88 5.39 44.76
C PHE A 152 7.54 6.56 45.50
N THR A 153 8.15 7.46 44.73
CA THR A 153 8.71 8.71 45.17
C THR A 153 8.52 9.76 44.09
N PRO A 154 8.80 11.06 44.34
CA PRO A 154 8.80 12.07 43.27
C PRO A 154 9.76 11.78 42.12
N TYR A 155 10.69 10.86 42.29
CA TYR A 155 11.73 10.54 41.32
C TYR A 155 11.59 9.13 40.71
N LEU A 156 10.85 8.23 41.38
CA LEU A 156 10.77 6.82 40.98
C LEU A 156 9.34 6.45 40.70
N LYS A 157 9.08 6.09 39.44
CA LYS A 157 7.78 5.72 38.94
C LYS A 157 7.81 4.29 38.41
N TRP A 158 6.74 3.54 38.63
CA TRP A 158 6.51 2.26 37.98
C TRP A 158 5.25 2.37 37.14
N THR A 159 5.35 1.92 35.91
CA THR A 159 4.21 1.79 35.01
C THR A 159 4.03 0.33 34.63
N THR A 160 2.81 -0.14 34.73
CA THR A 160 2.39 -1.43 34.19
C THR A 160 1.21 -1.21 33.26
N SER A 161 1.23 -1.85 32.11
CA SER A 161 0.13 -1.83 31.15
C SER A 161 -0.22 -3.23 30.69
N TYR A 162 -1.51 -3.47 30.49
CA TYR A 162 -2.05 -4.68 29.90
C TYR A 162 -2.95 -4.30 28.74
N SER A 163 -2.64 -4.82 27.57
CA SER A 163 -3.46 -4.65 26.38
C SER A 163 -4.05 -6.00 25.95
N PHE A 164 -5.30 -5.98 25.55
CA PHE A 164 -5.99 -7.12 25.00
C PHE A 164 -6.69 -6.73 23.70
N GLY A 165 -6.51 -7.52 22.66
CA GLY A 165 -7.18 -7.39 21.39
C GLY A 165 -7.89 -8.69 21.00
N TYR A 166 -9.13 -8.59 20.57
CA TYR A 166 -9.88 -9.68 20.00
C TYR A 166 -10.56 -9.20 18.71
N SER A 167 -10.13 -9.75 17.59
CA SER A 167 -10.68 -9.45 16.27
C SER A 167 -11.30 -10.70 15.67
N THR A 168 -12.48 -10.55 15.06
CA THR A 168 -13.10 -11.59 14.25
C THR A 168 -13.40 -11.06 12.88
N THR A 169 -13.09 -11.86 11.86
CA THR A 169 -13.41 -11.59 10.46
C THR A 169 -14.30 -12.71 9.93
N ARG A 170 -15.38 -12.34 9.25
CA ARG A 170 -16.20 -13.26 8.51
C ARG A 170 -16.32 -12.77 7.07
N ASN A 171 -16.00 -13.62 6.09
CA ASN A 171 -16.21 -13.37 4.68
C ASN A 171 -17.20 -14.39 4.15
N ASP A 172 -18.28 -13.92 3.56
CA ASP A 172 -19.26 -14.74 2.87
C ASP A 172 -19.27 -14.32 1.40
N TYR A 173 -19.05 -15.28 0.50
CA TYR A 173 -19.01 -15.10 -0.93
C TYR A 173 -19.94 -16.09 -1.62
N PHE A 174 -20.70 -15.63 -2.61
CA PHE A 174 -21.62 -16.46 -3.38
C PHE A 174 -21.69 -15.99 -4.83
N ILE A 175 -21.60 -16.94 -5.78
CA ILE A 175 -21.82 -16.73 -7.21
C ILE A 175 -23.05 -17.53 -7.62
N PRO A 176 -24.09 -16.91 -8.21
CA PRO A 176 -25.25 -17.63 -8.73
C PRO A 176 -24.90 -18.51 -9.95
N SER A 177 -25.70 -19.54 -10.17
CA SER A 177 -25.44 -20.55 -11.22
C SER A 177 -25.33 -19.98 -12.64
N TYR A 178 -26.15 -18.98 -12.97
CA TYR A 178 -26.13 -18.34 -14.28
C TYR A 178 -24.86 -17.50 -14.53
N ARG A 179 -24.10 -17.17 -13.45
CA ARG A 179 -22.80 -16.48 -13.53
C ARG A 179 -21.63 -17.46 -13.57
N ASN A 180 -21.82 -18.71 -13.20
CA ASN A 180 -20.77 -19.71 -13.08
C ASN A 180 -21.08 -20.98 -13.87
N ASN A 181 -21.35 -20.83 -15.18
CA ASN A 181 -21.57 -21.93 -16.11
C ASN A 181 -22.62 -22.97 -15.63
N GLY A 182 -23.70 -22.51 -15.06
CA GLY A 182 -24.77 -23.35 -14.53
C GLY A 182 -24.55 -23.87 -13.10
N ASN A 183 -23.40 -23.57 -12.46
CA ASN A 183 -23.06 -24.10 -11.16
C ASN A 183 -22.98 -22.97 -10.12
N ALA A 184 -23.90 -22.88 -9.18
CA ALA A 184 -23.78 -21.94 -8.08
C ALA A 184 -22.64 -22.35 -7.14
N TYR A 185 -21.91 -21.35 -6.63
CA TYR A 185 -20.71 -21.51 -5.81
C TYR A 185 -20.76 -20.62 -4.58
N ALA A 186 -20.38 -21.16 -3.44
CA ALA A 186 -20.26 -20.37 -2.21
C ALA A 186 -18.97 -20.67 -1.46
N THR A 187 -18.40 -19.62 -0.84
CA THR A 187 -17.38 -19.77 0.21
C THR A 187 -17.80 -19.04 1.46
N SER A 188 -17.38 -19.55 2.61
CA SER A 188 -17.48 -18.85 3.87
C SER A 188 -16.18 -19.04 4.64
N SER A 189 -15.62 -17.97 5.14
CA SER A 189 -14.45 -18.02 6.02
C SER A 189 -14.71 -17.26 7.31
N SER A 190 -14.19 -17.79 8.41
CA SER A 190 -14.21 -17.15 9.71
C SER A 190 -12.81 -17.21 10.30
N GLY A 191 -12.28 -16.05 10.68
CA GLY A 191 -11.01 -15.95 11.36
C GLY A 191 -11.15 -15.26 12.71
N SER A 192 -10.35 -15.64 13.68
CA SER A 192 -10.22 -14.91 14.92
C SER A 192 -8.75 -14.66 15.27
N VAL A 193 -8.47 -13.47 15.81
CA VAL A 193 -7.16 -13.09 16.33
C VAL A 193 -7.32 -12.69 17.78
N LYS A 194 -6.63 -13.39 18.68
CA LYS A 194 -6.52 -13.05 20.10
C LYS A 194 -5.10 -12.58 20.35
N ARG A 195 -4.95 -11.40 20.88
CA ARG A 195 -3.64 -10.83 21.21
C ARG A 195 -3.67 -10.24 22.59
N TRP A 196 -2.66 -10.50 23.38
CA TRP A 196 -2.43 -9.79 24.62
C TRP A 196 -0.97 -9.34 24.71
N GLU A 197 -0.78 -8.25 25.41
CA GLU A 197 0.53 -7.66 25.67
C GLU A 197 0.55 -7.12 27.09
N ILE A 198 1.63 -7.40 27.80
CA ILE A 198 1.93 -6.83 29.09
C ILE A 198 3.26 -6.13 29.03
N GLU A 199 3.32 -4.93 29.53
CA GLU A 199 4.55 -4.14 29.60
C GLU A 199 4.70 -3.56 31.01
N ASN A 200 5.92 -3.68 31.54
CA ASN A 200 6.27 -3.18 32.86
C ASN A 200 7.57 -2.41 32.74
N TYR A 201 7.63 -1.22 33.30
CA TYR A 201 8.89 -0.49 33.41
C TYR A 201 8.95 0.39 34.64
N ILE A 202 10.17 0.57 35.12
CA ILE A 202 10.53 1.48 36.20
C ILE A 202 11.30 2.63 35.58
N GLN A 203 10.95 3.84 35.95
CA GLN A 203 11.59 5.07 35.51
C GLN A 203 12.07 5.89 36.70
N TYR A 204 13.33 6.26 36.67
CA TYR A 204 13.95 7.21 37.59
C TYR A 204 14.18 8.55 36.88
N LEU A 205 13.61 9.62 37.41
CA LEU A 205 13.64 10.97 36.86
C LEU A 205 14.21 11.92 37.94
N ARG A 206 15.32 12.59 37.66
CA ARG A 206 15.88 13.53 38.62
C ARG A 206 16.60 14.69 37.95
N SER A 207 16.33 15.89 38.44
CA SER A 207 17.10 17.07 38.15
C SER A 207 18.10 17.37 39.30
N PHE A 208 19.35 17.55 38.95
CA PHE A 208 20.43 17.91 39.91
C PHE A 208 20.87 19.33 39.61
N LYS A 209 20.91 20.17 40.65
CA LYS A 209 21.33 21.57 40.55
C LYS A 209 20.63 22.36 39.46
N GLU A 210 19.38 21.97 39.09
CA GLU A 210 18.57 22.59 38.03
C GLU A 210 19.24 22.63 36.65
N THR A 211 20.40 21.98 36.50
CA THR A 211 21.21 22.00 35.26
C THR A 211 21.44 20.63 34.64
N HIS A 212 21.27 19.56 35.41
CA HIS A 212 21.48 18.20 34.98
C HIS A 212 20.17 17.41 35.09
N ASN A 213 19.54 17.11 34.01
CA ASN A 213 18.31 16.31 33.98
C ASN A 213 18.64 14.90 33.53
N LEU A 214 18.35 13.93 34.41
CA LEU A 214 18.61 12.52 34.19
C LEU A 214 17.29 11.74 34.18
N SER A 215 17.08 10.95 33.15
CA SER A 215 16.02 9.95 33.07
C SER A 215 16.61 8.58 32.74
N VAL A 216 16.35 7.61 33.60
CA VAL A 216 16.75 6.22 33.40
C VAL A 216 15.50 5.37 33.46
N LEU A 217 15.30 4.52 32.45
CA LEU A 217 14.18 3.62 32.37
C LEU A 217 14.69 2.21 32.10
N PHE A 218 14.10 1.23 32.79
CA PHE A 218 14.32 -0.19 32.54
C PHE A 218 12.97 -0.90 32.53
N GLY A 219 12.73 -1.76 31.52
CA GLY A 219 11.46 -2.41 31.36
C GLY A 219 11.54 -3.78 30.69
N GLN A 220 10.40 -4.45 30.76
CA GLN A 220 10.16 -5.77 30.18
C GLN A 220 8.77 -5.79 29.56
N GLY A 221 8.64 -6.42 28.37
CA GLY A 221 7.40 -6.65 27.67
C GLY A 221 7.23 -8.11 27.29
N ALA A 222 5.99 -8.60 27.29
CA ALA A 222 5.65 -9.90 26.76
C ALA A 222 4.39 -9.77 25.90
N GLU A 223 4.41 -10.41 24.73
CA GLU A 223 3.30 -10.42 23.78
C GLU A 223 2.99 -11.85 23.36
N TYR A 224 1.71 -12.17 23.20
CA TYR A 224 1.26 -13.41 22.61
C TYR A 224 0.12 -13.14 21.64
N SER A 225 0.16 -13.81 20.49
CA SER A 225 -0.88 -13.75 19.47
C SER A 225 -1.27 -15.15 19.05
N TYR A 226 -2.57 -15.40 19.01
CA TYR A 226 -3.21 -16.63 18.56
C TYR A 226 -4.15 -16.30 17.41
N ILE A 227 -3.96 -16.95 16.27
CA ILE A 227 -4.77 -16.79 15.07
C ILE A 227 -5.41 -18.12 14.74
N ASP A 228 -6.72 -18.11 14.54
CA ASP A 228 -7.53 -19.26 14.20
C ASP A 228 -8.36 -18.93 12.96
N ASN A 229 -8.23 -19.76 11.93
CA ASN A 229 -8.95 -19.58 10.68
C ASN A 229 -9.69 -20.86 10.31
N LEU A 230 -10.93 -20.69 9.89
CA LEU A 230 -11.78 -21.72 9.29
C LEU A 230 -12.24 -21.22 7.92
N TRP A 231 -12.12 -22.05 6.91
CA TRP A 231 -12.61 -21.78 5.55
C TRP A 231 -13.34 -22.98 5.01
N GLY A 232 -14.40 -22.73 4.26
CA GLY A 232 -15.14 -23.75 3.55
C GLY A 232 -15.65 -23.23 2.21
N GLU A 233 -15.79 -24.14 1.27
CA GLU A 233 -16.38 -23.88 -0.05
C GLU A 233 -17.39 -24.94 -0.44
N GLY A 234 -18.27 -24.59 -1.35
CA GLY A 234 -19.23 -25.51 -1.93
C GLY A 234 -19.57 -25.17 -3.36
N ASN A 235 -19.57 -26.20 -4.22
CA ASN A 235 -19.93 -26.14 -5.62
C ASN A 235 -21.26 -26.88 -5.84
N TYR A 236 -21.98 -26.56 -6.92
CA TYR A 236 -23.26 -27.17 -7.29
C TYR A 236 -24.33 -26.99 -6.22
N ILE A 237 -24.53 -25.75 -5.80
CA ILE A 237 -25.58 -25.40 -4.84
C ILE A 237 -26.95 -25.57 -5.52
N ALA A 238 -27.89 -26.22 -4.83
CA ALA A 238 -29.18 -26.64 -5.36
C ALA A 238 -30.10 -25.49 -5.79
N SER A 239 -29.91 -24.28 -5.23
CA SER A 239 -30.72 -23.11 -5.58
C SER A 239 -29.95 -21.81 -5.34
N ASN A 240 -30.09 -20.83 -6.23
CA ASN A 240 -29.53 -19.49 -6.05
C ASN A 240 -30.10 -18.73 -4.84
N SER A 241 -31.23 -19.20 -4.28
CA SER A 241 -31.80 -18.63 -3.05
C SER A 241 -31.08 -19.10 -1.79
N ILE A 242 -30.23 -20.15 -1.88
CA ILE A 242 -29.45 -20.68 -0.75
C ILE A 242 -28.01 -20.20 -0.92
N GLN A 243 -27.71 -19.05 -0.38
CA GLN A 243 -26.41 -18.39 -0.52
C GLN A 243 -25.39 -18.84 0.55
N THR A 244 -25.42 -20.14 0.89
CA THR A 244 -24.56 -20.75 1.90
C THR A 244 -24.04 -22.11 1.45
N ILE A 245 -22.93 -22.54 2.04
CA ILE A 245 -22.31 -23.85 1.77
C ILE A 245 -23.26 -25.01 2.06
N GLN A 246 -24.22 -24.86 2.94
CA GLN A 246 -25.20 -25.93 3.27
C GLN A 246 -26.06 -26.36 2.08
N GLY A 247 -26.20 -25.50 1.06
CA GLY A 247 -26.96 -25.81 -0.15
C GLY A 247 -26.27 -26.77 -1.12
N VAL A 248 -25.06 -27.22 -0.82
CA VAL A 248 -24.24 -28.06 -1.69
C VAL A 248 -24.76 -29.46 -1.78
N VAL A 249 -24.82 -29.99 -2.99
CA VAL A 249 -25.05 -31.42 -3.23
C VAL A 249 -23.81 -32.20 -2.73
N SER A 250 -24.04 -33.21 -1.88
CA SER A 250 -23.03 -34.05 -1.23
C SER A 250 -21.84 -34.41 -2.13
N LYS A 251 -20.59 -34.31 -1.65
CA LYS A 251 -19.28 -34.54 -2.27
C LYS A 251 -18.59 -33.33 -2.93
N ASN A 252 -19.24 -32.18 -3.09
CA ASN A 252 -18.65 -31.00 -3.72
C ASN A 252 -18.35 -29.87 -2.72
N SER A 253 -18.05 -30.22 -1.48
CA SER A 253 -17.64 -29.30 -0.45
C SER A 253 -16.23 -29.59 0.05
N ASN A 254 -15.50 -28.53 0.34
CA ASN A 254 -14.18 -28.55 0.92
C ASN A 254 -14.15 -27.68 2.18
N ALA A 255 -13.34 -28.07 3.16
CA ALA A 255 -13.11 -27.27 4.36
C ALA A 255 -11.66 -27.39 4.80
N SER A 256 -11.12 -26.32 5.32
CA SER A 256 -9.78 -26.27 5.93
C SER A 256 -9.77 -25.36 7.15
N SER A 257 -8.87 -25.65 8.07
CA SER A 257 -8.61 -24.78 9.22
C SER A 257 -7.12 -24.67 9.49
N SER A 258 -6.72 -23.54 10.06
CA SER A 258 -5.32 -23.32 10.47
C SER A 258 -5.28 -22.62 11.82
N ILE A 259 -4.24 -22.93 12.58
CA ILE A 259 -3.92 -22.25 13.84
C ILE A 259 -2.48 -21.76 13.74
N GLU A 260 -2.29 -20.51 14.11
CA GLU A 260 -0.96 -19.87 14.12
C GLU A 260 -0.76 -19.16 15.46
N GLU A 261 0.41 -19.36 16.05
CA GLU A 261 0.77 -18.79 17.34
C GLU A 261 2.11 -18.05 17.27
N ARG A 262 2.18 -16.92 17.97
CA ARG A 262 3.42 -16.17 18.15
C ARG A 262 3.55 -15.69 19.58
N ALA A 263 4.74 -15.85 20.14
CA ALA A 263 5.14 -15.24 21.39
C ALA A 263 6.37 -14.36 21.19
N ARG A 264 6.41 -13.21 21.85
CA ARG A 264 7.56 -12.31 21.90
C ARG A 264 7.83 -11.88 23.34
N LEU A 265 9.10 -11.85 23.73
CA LEU A 265 9.57 -11.34 25.00
C LEU A 265 10.61 -10.27 24.74
N SER A 266 10.51 -9.16 25.47
CA SER A 266 11.34 -7.99 25.26
C SER A 266 11.92 -7.48 26.57
N TRP A 267 13.16 -7.02 26.53
CA TRP A 267 13.82 -6.23 27.59
C TRP A 267 14.31 -4.93 26.99
N PHE A 268 14.13 -3.83 27.70
CA PHE A 268 14.56 -2.53 27.19
C PHE A 268 15.04 -1.61 28.29
N ALA A 269 16.01 -0.78 27.93
CA ALA A 269 16.56 0.25 28.81
C ALA A 269 16.76 1.54 28.02
N ARG A 270 16.54 2.68 28.68
CA ARG A 270 16.79 4.02 28.14
C ARG A 270 17.51 4.86 29.18
N LEU A 271 18.52 5.55 28.71
CA LEU A 271 19.18 6.64 29.41
C LEU A 271 18.96 7.92 28.60
N SER A 272 18.39 8.95 29.23
CA SER A 272 18.32 10.30 28.65
C SER A 272 18.97 11.27 29.62
N TYR A 273 19.85 12.11 29.11
CA TYR A 273 20.57 13.09 29.88
C TYR A 273 20.54 14.43 29.15
N ASP A 274 20.29 15.45 29.91
CA ASP A 274 20.26 16.84 29.46
C ASP A 274 21.12 17.69 30.37
N TYR A 275 21.97 18.49 29.78
CA TYR A 275 22.81 19.46 30.52
C TYR A 275 22.44 20.88 30.09
N LYS A 276 21.89 21.66 31.07
CA LYS A 276 21.46 23.05 30.89
C LYS A 276 20.48 23.25 29.72
N ASP A 277 19.69 22.22 29.39
CA ASP A 277 18.84 22.20 28.17
C ASP A 277 19.60 22.58 26.89
N LYS A 278 20.91 22.40 26.84
CA LYS A 278 21.77 22.72 25.70
C LYS A 278 22.28 21.47 24.99
N TYR A 279 22.80 20.53 25.79
CA TYR A 279 23.40 19.30 25.33
C TYR A 279 22.51 18.16 25.73
N LEU A 280 21.94 17.53 24.72
CA LEU A 280 20.98 16.45 24.86
C LEU A 280 21.64 15.14 24.44
N PHE A 281 21.51 14.10 25.24
CA PHE A 281 22.05 12.79 24.98
C PHE A 281 20.97 11.73 25.29
N SER A 282 20.82 10.74 24.43
CA SER A 282 20.00 9.56 24.72
C SER A 282 20.65 8.29 24.21
N ALA A 283 20.63 7.25 25.04
CA ALA A 283 21.03 5.90 24.66
C ALA A 283 19.88 4.94 24.98
N ASN A 284 19.56 4.08 24.04
CA ASN A 284 18.55 3.05 24.21
C ASN A 284 19.15 1.69 23.87
N TRP A 285 18.70 0.68 24.55
CA TRP A 285 18.98 -0.71 24.26
C TRP A 285 17.70 -1.52 24.37
N ARG A 286 17.45 -2.35 23.37
CA ARG A 286 16.34 -3.29 23.35
C ARG A 286 16.82 -4.66 22.93
N MET A 287 16.33 -5.68 23.59
CA MET A 287 16.53 -7.08 23.25
C MET A 287 15.15 -7.73 23.09
N ASP A 288 14.90 -8.28 21.93
CA ASP A 288 13.65 -8.96 21.62
C ASP A 288 13.90 -10.43 21.25
N GLY A 289 13.07 -11.31 21.80
CA GLY A 289 13.04 -12.73 21.43
C GLY A 289 11.71 -13.06 20.74
N SER A 290 11.76 -13.69 19.56
CA SER A 290 10.57 -14.08 18.78
C SER A 290 10.51 -15.60 18.59
N SER A 291 9.34 -16.20 18.79
CA SER A 291 9.09 -17.63 18.56
C SER A 291 9.12 -18.03 17.09
N ARG A 292 9.11 -17.05 16.16
CA ARG A 292 9.20 -17.28 14.71
C ARG A 292 10.56 -17.80 14.27
N PHE A 293 11.60 -17.53 15.05
CA PHE A 293 12.96 -17.92 14.73
C PHE A 293 13.40 -19.18 15.45
N GLY A 294 14.38 -19.88 14.88
CA GLY A 294 15.02 -21.02 15.48
C GLY A 294 15.69 -20.67 16.82
N LYS A 295 15.96 -21.72 17.63
CA LYS A 295 16.45 -21.56 19.01
C LYS A 295 17.68 -20.67 19.12
N ASP A 296 18.60 -20.76 18.17
CA ASP A 296 19.92 -20.10 18.24
C ASP A 296 19.88 -18.64 17.76
N ASN A 297 18.89 -18.26 16.93
CA ASN A 297 18.74 -16.90 16.35
C ASN A 297 17.49 -16.15 16.86
N ARG A 298 16.91 -16.64 17.94
CA ARG A 298 15.65 -16.12 18.49
C ARG A 298 15.78 -14.71 19.04
N TRP A 299 16.93 -14.35 19.57
CA TRP A 299 17.16 -13.08 20.24
C TRP A 299 17.92 -12.08 19.37
N GLY A 300 17.36 -10.88 19.23
CA GLY A 300 17.98 -9.74 18.57
C GLY A 300 18.31 -8.62 19.56
N HIS A 301 19.40 -7.88 19.32
CA HIS A 301 19.83 -6.74 20.13
C HIS A 301 19.82 -5.47 19.30
N PHE A 302 19.11 -4.45 19.78
CA PHE A 302 18.82 -3.23 19.03
C PHE A 302 19.23 -1.98 19.81
N PRO A 303 20.52 -1.64 19.83
CA PRO A 303 21.00 -0.42 20.46
C PRO A 303 20.75 0.81 19.59
N SER A 304 20.57 1.97 20.25
CA SER A 304 20.58 3.27 19.58
C SER A 304 21.14 4.37 20.47
N VAL A 305 21.76 5.36 19.84
CA VAL A 305 22.28 6.56 20.51
C VAL A 305 21.89 7.81 19.73
N SER A 306 21.64 8.89 20.42
CA SER A 306 21.41 10.21 19.82
C SER A 306 22.03 11.32 20.66
N ALA A 307 22.47 12.37 19.96
CA ALA A 307 22.95 13.59 20.57
C ALA A 307 22.32 14.80 19.89
N GLY A 308 22.12 15.86 20.68
CA GLY A 308 21.61 17.14 20.20
C GLY A 308 22.30 18.30 20.87
N TRP A 309 22.54 19.35 20.12
CA TRP A 309 23.13 20.59 20.60
C TRP A 309 22.27 21.77 20.20
N ILE A 310 21.79 22.53 21.22
CA ILE A 310 21.02 23.75 21.01
C ILE A 310 22.00 24.93 21.02
N ILE A 311 22.39 25.35 19.81
CA ILE A 311 23.44 26.35 19.59
C ILE A 311 23.00 27.71 20.12
N THR A 312 21.74 28.08 19.96
CA THR A 312 21.18 29.35 20.40
C THR A 312 21.22 29.57 21.93
N LYS A 313 21.41 28.49 22.71
CA LYS A 313 21.58 28.59 24.17
C LYS A 313 23.03 28.81 24.61
N GLU A 314 23.96 28.93 23.67
CA GLU A 314 25.37 29.18 23.98
C GLU A 314 25.64 30.65 24.22
N SER A 315 26.60 30.93 25.11
CA SER A 315 27.01 32.31 25.49
C SER A 315 27.66 33.09 24.33
N PHE A 316 28.20 32.38 23.33
CA PHE A 316 28.78 33.01 22.15
C PHE A 316 27.72 33.32 21.07
N PHE A 317 26.52 32.79 21.20
CA PHE A 317 25.45 33.03 20.21
C PHE A 317 24.85 34.42 20.53
N PRO A 318 24.84 35.33 19.57
CA PRO A 318 24.31 36.67 19.82
C PRO A 318 22.80 36.63 20.07
N GLU A 319 22.34 37.35 21.07
CA GLU A 319 20.94 37.64 21.23
C GLU A 319 20.47 38.49 20.05
N ASN A 320 19.85 37.86 19.07
CA ASN A 320 19.27 38.54 17.91
C ASN A 320 17.83 38.10 17.72
N GLN A 321 17.02 39.00 17.15
CA GLN A 321 15.61 38.72 16.88
C GLN A 321 15.36 37.90 15.60
N VAL A 322 16.42 37.47 14.92
CA VAL A 322 16.30 36.76 13.64
C VAL A 322 16.29 35.25 13.84
N ALA A 323 17.23 34.72 14.62
CA ALA A 323 17.34 33.29 14.90
C ALA A 323 16.95 32.97 16.34
N ASP A 324 15.77 32.44 16.56
CA ASP A 324 15.22 32.15 17.89
C ASP A 324 15.70 30.80 18.44
N PHE A 325 15.91 29.84 17.53
CA PHE A 325 16.29 28.49 17.91
C PHE A 325 17.06 27.82 16.77
N ILE A 326 18.24 27.27 17.12
CA ILE A 326 19.00 26.40 16.20
C ILE A 326 19.48 25.22 17.00
N LYS A 327 19.11 24.01 16.53
CA LYS A 327 19.53 22.73 17.09
C LYS A 327 20.08 21.84 15.99
N ILE A 328 21.26 21.31 16.21
CA ILE A 328 21.86 20.25 15.42
C ILE A 328 21.67 18.94 16.17
N ARG A 329 21.32 17.88 15.46
CA ARG A 329 21.11 16.54 16.03
C ARG A 329 21.73 15.47 15.17
N GLY A 330 22.18 14.40 15.80
CA GLY A 330 22.66 13.21 15.14
C GLY A 330 22.22 11.98 15.90
N SER A 331 21.89 10.91 15.18
CA SER A 331 21.54 9.63 15.77
C SER A 331 22.04 8.46 14.94
N TYR A 332 22.32 7.37 15.63
CA TYR A 332 22.58 6.07 15.04
C TYR A 332 21.83 5.01 15.83
N GLY A 333 21.16 4.10 15.13
CA GLY A 333 20.42 3.04 15.78
C GLY A 333 20.23 1.82 14.89
N ILE A 334 20.02 0.70 15.55
CA ILE A 334 19.67 -0.58 14.93
C ILE A 334 18.25 -0.92 15.37
N THR A 335 17.40 -1.30 14.42
CA THR A 335 16.06 -1.84 14.65
C THR A 335 15.94 -3.21 14.04
N GLY A 336 15.23 -4.12 14.71
CA GLY A 336 14.94 -5.46 14.21
C GLY A 336 13.55 -5.56 13.60
N ASN A 337 13.42 -6.46 12.63
CA ASN A 337 12.14 -6.85 12.04
C ASN A 337 12.06 -8.39 11.99
N ASP A 338 10.90 -8.96 12.30
CA ASP A 338 10.60 -10.40 12.26
C ASP A 338 9.55 -10.75 11.18
N PRO A 339 9.84 -10.54 9.86
CA PRO A 339 8.87 -10.73 8.79
C PRO A 339 8.63 -12.20 8.44
N ALA A 340 9.39 -13.12 9.04
CA ALA A 340 9.22 -14.55 8.82
C ALA A 340 7.77 -15.00 9.07
N GLY A 341 7.33 -16.02 8.35
CA GLY A 341 6.10 -16.75 8.69
C GLY A 341 6.17 -17.33 10.08
N PHE A 342 5.03 -17.71 10.66
CA PHE A 342 4.96 -18.20 12.05
C PHE A 342 5.86 -19.39 12.32
N TYR A 343 6.09 -20.23 11.29
CA TYR A 343 6.82 -21.49 11.42
C TYR A 343 7.94 -21.66 10.39
N ASP A 344 8.38 -20.61 9.73
CA ASP A 344 9.41 -20.66 8.67
C ASP A 344 10.76 -21.25 9.13
N ALA A 345 11.07 -21.15 10.41
CA ALA A 345 12.27 -21.78 10.98
C ALA A 345 12.09 -23.28 11.30
N TYR A 346 10.88 -23.81 11.13
CA TYR A 346 10.54 -25.18 11.45
C TYR A 346 10.20 -25.95 10.19
N ARG A 347 10.57 -27.23 10.16
CA ARG A 347 10.32 -28.09 9.00
C ARG A 347 8.83 -28.38 8.86
N ALA A 348 8.25 -28.01 7.72
CA ALA A 348 6.87 -28.30 7.42
C ALA A 348 6.64 -29.79 7.16
N LEU A 349 5.52 -30.29 7.64
CA LEU A 349 4.99 -31.61 7.34
C LEU A 349 3.71 -31.45 6.53
N THR A 350 3.55 -32.24 5.49
CA THR A 350 2.30 -32.31 4.73
C THR A 350 1.60 -33.62 4.99
N THR A 351 0.28 -33.59 5.01
CA THR A 351 -0.58 -34.77 5.17
C THR A 351 -1.15 -35.15 3.81
N ASN A 352 -1.58 -36.40 3.68
CA ASN A 352 -2.19 -36.94 2.44
C ASN A 352 -1.25 -36.94 1.23
N VAL A 353 0.02 -37.30 1.47
CA VAL A 353 1.01 -37.43 0.38
C VAL A 353 0.81 -38.77 -0.33
N ASP A 354 0.63 -38.72 -1.65
CA ASP A 354 0.65 -39.91 -2.48
C ASP A 354 2.12 -40.45 -2.62
N TYR A 355 2.29 -41.76 -2.51
CA TYR A 355 3.56 -42.44 -2.73
C TYR A 355 4.17 -42.14 -4.11
N ARG A 356 3.38 -41.72 -5.08
CA ARG A 356 3.78 -41.38 -6.46
C ARG A 356 3.93 -39.91 -6.74
N GLY A 357 3.80 -39.04 -5.72
CA GLY A 357 3.87 -37.57 -5.91
C GLY A 357 2.64 -36.97 -6.59
N GLY A 358 1.52 -37.68 -6.63
CA GLY A 358 0.23 -37.19 -7.11
C GLY A 358 -0.66 -36.69 -5.97
N SER A 359 -1.70 -35.93 -6.28
CA SER A 359 -2.68 -35.42 -5.32
C SER A 359 -3.73 -36.45 -4.86
N GLY A 360 -3.38 -37.72 -4.79
CA GLY A 360 -4.25 -38.82 -4.38
C GLY A 360 -4.10 -39.13 -2.89
N ILE A 361 -5.22 -39.44 -2.23
CA ILE A 361 -5.22 -39.91 -0.84
C ILE A 361 -4.66 -41.33 -0.81
N THR A 362 -3.37 -41.50 -0.49
CA THR A 362 -2.86 -42.81 -0.14
C THR A 362 -3.01 -43.02 1.36
N SER A 363 -3.89 -43.88 1.72
CA SER A 363 -3.99 -44.35 3.09
C SER A 363 -3.40 -45.75 3.18
N TYR A 364 -2.49 -45.96 4.10
CA TYR A 364 -2.17 -47.29 4.57
C TYR A 364 -3.11 -47.63 5.72
N ASN A 365 -3.96 -48.64 5.53
CA ASN A 365 -5.04 -49.00 6.49
C ASN A 365 -6.02 -47.88 6.84
N GLY A 366 -6.38 -47.00 5.88
CA GLY A 366 -7.33 -45.94 6.13
C GLY A 366 -6.79 -44.74 6.92
N SER A 367 -5.52 -44.73 7.28
CA SER A 367 -4.86 -43.60 7.96
C SER A 367 -4.08 -42.77 6.94
N GLY A 368 -4.26 -41.45 6.99
CA GLY A 368 -3.51 -40.51 6.13
C GLY A 368 -2.00 -40.61 6.41
N THR A 369 -1.21 -40.50 5.35
CA THR A 369 0.26 -40.47 5.47
C THR A 369 0.75 -39.07 5.76
N ILE A 370 1.82 -38.95 6.55
CA ILE A 370 2.53 -37.71 6.84
C ILE A 370 3.92 -37.81 6.24
N ALA A 371 4.30 -36.82 5.47
CA ALA A 371 5.65 -36.73 4.91
C ALA A 371 6.20 -35.32 5.10
N TYR A 372 7.50 -35.17 4.88
CA TYR A 372 8.09 -33.85 4.75
C TYR A 372 7.59 -33.20 3.47
N ASP A 373 7.24 -31.92 3.58
CA ASP A 373 6.88 -31.13 2.40
C ASP A 373 8.15 -30.80 1.61
N PHE A 374 8.35 -31.50 0.48
CA PHE A 374 9.44 -31.26 -0.45
C PHE A 374 9.06 -30.25 -1.56
N GLY A 375 7.80 -29.85 -1.68
CA GLY A 375 7.32 -28.90 -2.67
C GLY A 375 7.46 -27.44 -2.21
N SER A 376 7.76 -27.23 -0.93
CA SER A 376 7.93 -25.92 -0.34
C SER A 376 9.40 -25.51 -0.20
N ALA A 377 9.63 -24.28 0.26
CA ALA A 377 10.98 -23.79 0.53
C ALA A 377 11.70 -24.63 1.61
N VAL A 378 12.99 -24.85 1.41
CA VAL A 378 13.84 -25.40 2.48
C VAL A 378 13.81 -24.44 3.67
N THR A 379 13.42 -24.97 4.82
CA THR A 379 13.44 -24.20 6.07
C THR A 379 14.88 -24.04 6.55
N SER A 380 15.26 -22.83 6.89
CA SER A 380 16.55 -22.53 7.51
C SER A 380 16.42 -22.38 9.01
N ARG A 381 17.10 -23.24 9.79
CA ARG A 381 17.24 -23.07 11.24
C ARG A 381 18.06 -21.82 11.60
N GLU A 382 18.83 -21.30 10.64
CA GLU A 382 19.64 -20.09 10.76
C GLU A 382 18.85 -18.82 10.52
N LEU A 383 17.54 -18.93 10.18
CA LEU A 383 16.68 -17.79 9.98
C LEU A 383 16.61 -16.92 11.23
N GLY A 384 16.94 -15.66 11.09
CA GLY A 384 17.02 -14.69 12.19
C GLY A 384 16.42 -13.33 11.81
N TRP A 385 16.65 -12.38 12.70
CA TRP A 385 16.15 -11.02 12.56
C TRP A 385 16.71 -10.33 11.32
N GLU A 386 15.85 -9.62 10.62
CA GLU A 386 16.31 -8.58 9.70
C GLU A 386 16.72 -7.36 10.52
N GLU A 387 17.83 -6.73 10.15
CA GLU A 387 18.35 -5.54 10.82
C GLU A 387 18.22 -4.30 9.93
N SER A 388 17.80 -3.20 10.52
CA SER A 388 17.84 -1.89 9.86
C SER A 388 18.76 -0.98 10.66
N LYS A 389 19.92 -0.65 10.10
CA LYS A 389 20.92 0.26 10.65
C LYS A 389 20.70 1.64 10.07
N GLN A 390 20.33 2.59 10.91
CA GLN A 390 20.00 3.94 10.46
C GLN A 390 20.90 4.97 11.11
N MET A 391 21.45 5.85 10.28
CA MET A 391 22.14 7.07 10.69
C MET A 391 21.32 8.26 10.21
N ASN A 392 21.12 9.26 11.09
CA ASN A 392 20.38 10.47 10.77
C ASN A 392 21.15 11.68 11.30
N PHE A 393 21.23 12.73 10.47
CA PHE A 393 21.73 14.06 10.84
C PHE A 393 20.63 15.07 10.55
N GLY A 394 20.29 15.88 11.56
CA GLY A 394 19.19 16.82 11.46
C GLY A 394 19.56 18.23 11.93
N LEU A 395 18.86 19.18 11.36
CA LEU A 395 18.88 20.61 11.73
C LEU A 395 17.44 21.07 11.98
N ASP A 396 17.20 21.64 13.15
CA ASP A 396 15.95 22.33 13.49
C ASP A 396 16.28 23.81 13.70
N ALA A 397 15.63 24.71 12.94
CA ALA A 397 15.88 26.14 13.02
C ALA A 397 14.56 26.93 13.00
N HIS A 398 14.44 27.88 13.96
CA HIS A 398 13.31 28.80 14.02
C HIS A 398 13.83 30.23 13.88
N PHE A 399 13.11 31.04 13.10
CA PHE A 399 13.48 32.41 12.83
C PHE A 399 12.28 33.35 13.01
N LEU A 400 12.56 34.62 13.34
CA LEU A 400 11.60 35.71 13.40
C LEU A 400 10.43 35.41 14.37
N ASN A 401 10.72 35.01 15.61
CA ASN A 401 9.73 34.59 16.61
C ASN A 401 8.86 33.41 16.09
N LYS A 402 9.50 32.37 15.56
CA LYS A 402 8.89 31.14 15.00
C LYS A 402 8.01 31.38 13.76
N ARG A 403 8.11 32.55 13.11
CA ARG A 403 7.40 32.77 11.85
C ARG A 403 7.95 31.94 10.70
N ILE A 404 9.22 31.54 10.79
CA ILE A 404 9.83 30.60 9.87
C ILE A 404 10.37 29.45 10.69
N ILE A 405 9.91 28.24 10.43
CA ILE A 405 10.42 27.00 11.03
C ILE A 405 10.95 26.14 9.89
N LEU A 406 12.22 25.78 9.97
CA LEU A 406 12.91 24.91 9.02
C LEU A 406 13.40 23.68 9.76
N THR A 407 13.02 22.50 9.26
CA THR A 407 13.59 21.21 9.69
C THR A 407 14.19 20.52 8.48
N GLY A 408 15.43 20.04 8.63
CA GLY A 408 16.13 19.30 7.59
C GLY A 408 16.77 18.05 8.15
N ASP A 409 16.64 16.94 7.44
CA ASP A 409 17.20 15.64 7.78
C ASP A 409 17.96 15.05 6.59
N TYR A 410 19.11 14.49 6.88
CA TYR A 410 19.84 13.59 5.99
C TYR A 410 19.96 12.24 6.66
N TYR A 411 19.52 11.18 5.97
CA TYR A 411 19.57 9.84 6.50
C TYR A 411 20.26 8.84 5.56
N ILE A 412 20.85 7.83 6.19
CA ILE A 412 21.29 6.59 5.55
C ILE A 412 20.68 5.46 6.34
N ARG A 413 19.96 4.59 5.67
CA ARG A 413 19.34 3.40 6.24
C ARG A 413 19.76 2.17 5.47
N ASP A 414 20.48 1.27 6.11
CA ASP A 414 20.88 -0.04 5.59
C ASP A 414 19.95 -1.11 6.18
N SER A 415 19.10 -1.69 5.35
CA SER A 415 18.36 -2.90 5.69
C SER A 415 19.23 -4.08 5.33
N GLU A 416 19.71 -4.79 6.36
CA GLU A 416 20.62 -5.91 6.24
C GLU A 416 19.95 -7.22 6.64
N SER A 417 20.51 -8.33 6.23
CA SER A 417 19.99 -9.66 6.57
C SER A 417 18.50 -9.82 6.22
N MET A 418 18.06 -9.20 5.12
CA MET A 418 16.68 -9.35 4.65
C MET A 418 16.43 -10.79 4.21
N ILE A 419 15.27 -11.31 4.61
CA ILE A 419 14.82 -12.66 4.25
C ILE A 419 14.45 -12.66 2.77
N PHE A 420 15.05 -13.58 2.02
CA PHE A 420 14.84 -13.68 0.60
C PHE A 420 14.71 -15.15 0.17
N ASN A 421 13.73 -15.43 -0.70
CA ASN A 421 13.58 -16.74 -1.33
C ASN A 421 14.46 -16.77 -2.58
N TYR A 422 15.34 -17.77 -2.67
CA TYR A 422 16.15 -17.97 -3.86
C TYR A 422 15.98 -19.38 -4.41
N ALA A 423 15.91 -19.48 -5.75
CA ALA A 423 15.67 -20.74 -6.43
C ALA A 423 16.83 -21.72 -6.19
N LEU A 424 16.50 -22.98 -5.98
CA LEU A 424 17.44 -24.09 -5.85
C LEU A 424 17.44 -24.95 -7.10
N PRO A 425 18.56 -25.64 -7.40
CA PRO A 425 18.60 -26.68 -8.45
C PRO A 425 17.55 -27.75 -8.16
N VAL A 426 16.81 -28.17 -9.17
CA VAL A 426 15.77 -29.24 -9.06
C VAL A 426 16.29 -30.53 -8.46
N THR A 427 17.58 -30.80 -8.65
CA THR A 427 18.28 -31.98 -8.09
C THR A 427 18.31 -32.04 -6.56
N THR A 428 18.02 -30.88 -5.87
CA THR A 428 17.94 -30.84 -4.41
C THR A 428 16.62 -31.41 -3.87
N GLY A 429 15.62 -31.57 -4.72
CA GLY A 429 14.26 -31.94 -4.35
C GLY A 429 13.41 -30.77 -3.80
N TYR A 430 13.94 -29.56 -3.77
CA TYR A 430 13.27 -28.34 -3.33
C TYR A 430 13.27 -27.29 -4.43
N THR A 431 12.25 -26.46 -4.46
CA THR A 431 12.16 -25.39 -5.46
C THR A 431 12.93 -24.13 -5.05
N GLU A 432 12.95 -23.82 -3.77
CA GLU A 432 13.57 -22.60 -3.23
C GLU A 432 14.09 -22.80 -1.81
N ALA A 433 14.96 -21.92 -1.38
CA ALA A 433 15.37 -21.79 0.02
C ALA A 433 15.15 -20.34 0.50
N LYS A 434 14.80 -20.22 1.79
CA LYS A 434 14.58 -18.95 2.46
C LYS A 434 15.70 -18.68 3.45
N ASN A 435 16.41 -17.55 3.33
CA ASN A 435 17.48 -17.17 4.25
C ASN A 435 17.71 -15.65 4.28
N ASN A 436 18.48 -15.17 5.25
CA ASN A 436 18.85 -13.77 5.46
C ASN A 436 20.03 -13.36 4.55
N LEU A 437 19.77 -13.01 3.29
CA LEU A 437 20.81 -12.90 2.25
C LEU A 437 20.93 -11.55 1.58
N VAL A 438 19.88 -10.73 1.61
CA VAL A 438 19.80 -9.49 0.83
C VAL A 438 20.07 -8.28 1.72
N SER A 439 20.71 -7.27 1.15
CA SER A 439 20.86 -5.97 1.81
C SER A 439 20.56 -4.84 0.84
N VAL A 440 19.81 -3.84 1.34
CA VAL A 440 19.35 -2.67 0.58
C VAL A 440 19.66 -1.41 1.37
N ARG A 441 20.23 -0.41 0.70
CA ARG A 441 20.45 0.94 1.25
C ARG A 441 19.40 1.90 0.73
N ASN A 442 18.82 2.67 1.64
CA ASN A 442 18.06 3.88 1.34
C ASN A 442 18.83 5.07 1.93
N SER A 443 19.02 6.12 1.15
CA SER A 443 19.62 7.37 1.61
C SER A 443 18.86 8.55 1.02
N GLY A 444 18.65 9.59 1.83
CA GLY A 444 17.81 10.68 1.38
C GLY A 444 17.95 11.95 2.19
N VAL A 445 17.30 12.99 1.67
CA VAL A 445 17.15 14.30 2.31
C VAL A 445 15.67 14.58 2.44
N GLU A 446 15.28 15.07 3.60
CA GLU A 446 13.93 15.54 3.90
C GLU A 446 14.02 16.97 4.41
N LEU A 447 13.20 17.86 3.83
CA LEU A 447 13.11 19.25 4.26
C LEU A 447 11.65 19.58 4.54
N GLN A 448 11.41 20.27 5.65
CA GLN A 448 10.12 20.81 6.02
C GLN A 448 10.26 22.29 6.32
N LEU A 449 9.35 23.08 5.77
CA LEU A 449 9.29 24.52 5.97
C LEU A 449 7.87 24.90 6.42
N SER A 450 7.78 25.58 7.55
CA SER A 450 6.54 26.17 8.04
C SER A 450 6.71 27.70 8.08
N LEU A 451 5.78 28.40 7.46
CA LEU A 451 5.78 29.88 7.34
C LEU A 451 4.52 30.44 7.95
N ASP A 452 4.66 31.42 8.83
CA ASP A 452 3.61 32.32 9.25
C ASP A 452 3.83 33.67 8.59
N LEU A 453 3.07 33.94 7.52
CA LEU A 453 3.33 35.03 6.59
C LEU A 453 2.93 36.40 7.15
N LEU A 454 1.92 36.41 8.04
CA LEU A 454 1.34 37.67 8.53
C LEU A 454 1.74 37.91 10.00
N PRO A 455 1.81 39.16 10.44
CA PRO A 455 2.06 39.50 11.84
C PRO A 455 0.95 38.95 12.75
N HIS A 456 1.33 38.39 13.90
CA HIS A 456 0.38 37.80 14.86
C HIS A 456 -0.65 38.80 15.46
N ASN A 457 -0.41 40.09 15.34
CA ASN A 457 -1.33 41.17 15.80
C ASN A 457 -2.39 41.54 14.79
N TRP A 458 -2.44 40.88 13.62
CA TRP A 458 -3.46 41.12 12.61
C TRP A 458 -4.66 40.21 12.85
N ASP A 459 -5.84 40.63 12.40
CA ASP A 459 -7.04 39.76 12.36
C ASP A 459 -6.91 38.60 11.36
N TRP A 460 -5.94 38.66 10.47
CA TRP A 460 -5.62 37.66 9.47
C TRP A 460 -4.42 36.80 9.90
N SER A 461 -4.54 35.52 9.74
CA SER A 461 -3.44 34.56 9.83
C SER A 461 -3.31 33.82 8.53
N TRP A 462 -2.12 33.71 8.00
CA TRP A 462 -1.82 32.93 6.81
C TRP A 462 -0.59 32.08 7.04
N THR A 463 -0.80 30.76 7.09
CA THR A 463 0.24 29.76 7.29
C THR A 463 0.46 28.94 6.03
N ILE A 464 1.71 28.59 5.74
CA ILE A 464 2.10 27.64 4.70
C ILE A 464 3.04 26.61 5.32
N ASP A 465 2.68 25.33 5.20
CA ASP A 465 3.52 24.21 5.54
C ASP A 465 3.88 23.45 4.25
N ALA A 466 5.15 23.31 3.97
CA ALA A 466 5.64 22.64 2.78
C ALA A 466 6.70 21.61 3.16
N ASN A 467 6.72 20.47 2.51
CA ASN A 467 7.78 19.49 2.65
C ASN A 467 8.21 18.96 1.28
N ILE A 468 9.48 18.54 1.22
CA ILE A 468 10.05 17.83 0.10
C ILE A 468 10.95 16.72 0.61
N ALA A 469 10.80 15.54 0.04
CA ALA A 469 11.66 14.40 0.30
C ALA A 469 12.29 13.89 -0.98
N MET A 470 13.50 13.39 -0.85
CA MET A 470 14.26 12.72 -1.89
C MET A 470 14.83 11.43 -1.30
N ASN A 471 14.59 10.29 -1.94
CA ASN A 471 15.16 9.01 -1.55
C ASN A 471 15.94 8.38 -2.72
N LYS A 472 17.04 7.71 -2.40
CA LYS A 472 17.80 6.86 -3.31
C LYS A 472 17.86 5.47 -2.72
N ASN A 473 17.23 4.51 -3.39
CA ASN A 473 17.27 3.10 -3.07
C ASN A 473 18.42 2.41 -3.85
N GLN A 474 19.13 1.47 -3.21
CA GLN A 474 20.23 0.75 -3.84
C GLN A 474 20.44 -0.63 -3.21
N ILE A 475 20.46 -1.68 -4.03
CA ILE A 475 20.83 -3.03 -3.59
C ILE A 475 22.32 -3.05 -3.24
N LYS A 476 22.66 -3.55 -2.06
CA LYS A 476 24.04 -3.66 -1.57
C LYS A 476 24.58 -5.08 -1.64
N LYS A 477 23.71 -6.07 -1.44
CA LYS A 477 24.08 -7.49 -1.42
C LYS A 477 22.94 -8.34 -1.97
N LEU A 478 23.31 -9.36 -2.75
CA LEU A 478 22.44 -10.41 -3.25
C LEU A 478 23.01 -11.79 -2.91
N PRO A 479 22.19 -12.87 -2.92
CA PRO A 479 22.68 -14.23 -2.78
C PRO A 479 23.59 -14.67 -3.93
N ASN A 480 24.15 -15.86 -3.85
CA ASN A 480 24.93 -16.51 -4.91
C ASN A 480 26.09 -15.65 -5.48
N GLY A 481 26.85 -14.99 -4.58
CA GLY A 481 28.01 -14.20 -4.97
C GLY A 481 27.66 -12.89 -5.68
N ASN A 482 26.51 -12.31 -5.35
CA ASN A 482 26.00 -11.05 -5.94
C ASN A 482 25.63 -11.14 -7.43
N ARG A 483 25.31 -12.33 -7.92
CA ARG A 483 24.78 -12.47 -9.29
C ARG A 483 23.44 -11.77 -9.40
N SER A 484 23.21 -11.16 -10.56
CA SER A 484 21.91 -10.54 -10.86
C SER A 484 20.82 -11.61 -10.88
N ILE A 485 19.65 -11.23 -10.37
CA ILE A 485 18.47 -12.10 -10.26
C ILE A 485 17.37 -11.49 -11.11
N VAL A 486 16.86 -12.24 -12.09
CA VAL A 486 15.69 -11.87 -12.85
C VAL A 486 14.46 -12.34 -12.09
N THR A 487 13.51 -11.45 -11.88
CA THR A 487 12.23 -11.71 -11.20
C THR A 487 11.10 -10.98 -11.91
N GLY A 488 9.86 -11.39 -11.67
CA GLY A 488 8.69 -10.84 -12.33
C GLY A 488 8.18 -11.74 -13.46
N ALA A 489 7.22 -11.21 -14.22
CA ALA A 489 6.66 -11.92 -15.38
C ALA A 489 7.37 -11.47 -16.67
N PRO A 490 7.35 -12.27 -17.76
CA PRO A 490 8.03 -11.94 -19.01
C PRO A 490 7.67 -10.57 -19.60
N TRP A 491 6.47 -10.09 -19.35
CA TRP A 491 6.00 -8.76 -19.80
C TRP A 491 6.46 -7.62 -18.91
N MET A 492 6.93 -7.91 -17.70
CA MET A 492 7.51 -6.94 -16.77
C MET A 492 8.50 -7.64 -15.85
N GLU A 493 9.75 -7.61 -16.22
CA GLU A 493 10.84 -8.19 -15.44
C GLU A 493 11.58 -7.09 -14.68
N TRP A 494 12.02 -7.42 -13.47
CA TRP A 494 13.00 -6.65 -12.72
C TRP A 494 14.30 -7.44 -12.66
N ILE A 495 15.40 -6.78 -12.96
CA ILE A 495 16.72 -7.36 -12.81
C ILE A 495 17.37 -6.80 -11.55
N LEU A 496 17.31 -7.56 -10.48
CA LEU A 496 17.97 -7.20 -9.22
C LEU A 496 19.47 -7.27 -9.42
N THR A 497 20.17 -6.13 -9.35
CA THR A 497 21.60 -6.03 -9.53
C THR A 497 22.21 -5.16 -8.44
N VAL A 498 23.34 -5.58 -7.87
CA VAL A 498 24.08 -4.78 -6.89
C VAL A 498 24.45 -3.42 -7.48
N GLY A 499 24.19 -2.36 -6.71
CA GLY A 499 24.41 -0.97 -7.16
C GLY A 499 23.19 -0.31 -7.80
N ARG A 500 22.17 -1.06 -8.18
CA ARG A 500 20.93 -0.58 -8.80
C ARG A 500 19.78 -0.49 -7.80
N PRO A 501 18.72 0.28 -8.12
CA PRO A 501 17.46 0.29 -7.34
C PRO A 501 16.77 -1.08 -7.30
N LEU A 502 15.95 -1.32 -6.27
CA LEU A 502 15.26 -2.60 -6.09
C LEU A 502 14.24 -2.89 -7.20
N TYR A 503 13.53 -1.87 -7.67
CA TYR A 503 12.47 -1.99 -8.67
C TYR A 503 12.80 -1.21 -9.95
N GLU A 504 14.08 -1.21 -10.36
CA GLU A 504 14.45 -0.59 -11.62
C GLU A 504 13.74 -1.29 -12.78
N ILE A 505 12.98 -0.53 -13.56
CA ILE A 505 12.29 -1.05 -14.74
C ILE A 505 13.34 -1.31 -15.83
N THR A 506 13.41 -2.54 -16.30
CA THR A 506 14.35 -2.96 -17.35
C THR A 506 13.58 -3.47 -18.55
N GLY A 507 14.09 -3.19 -19.73
CA GLY A 507 13.46 -3.61 -20.98
C GLY A 507 14.23 -3.12 -22.20
N TRP A 508 13.59 -3.26 -23.33
CA TRP A 508 14.17 -2.86 -24.62
C TRP A 508 13.85 -1.40 -24.92
N ARG A 509 14.88 -0.62 -25.18
CA ARG A 509 14.73 0.76 -25.65
C ARG A 509 14.22 0.76 -27.08
N SER A 510 13.40 1.74 -27.44
CA SER A 510 12.79 1.84 -28.77
C SER A 510 12.93 3.25 -29.36
N ASN A 511 13.05 3.30 -30.68
CA ASN A 511 13.06 4.53 -31.48
C ASN A 511 11.72 4.75 -32.21
N GLY A 512 10.61 4.23 -31.69
CA GLY A 512 9.29 4.32 -32.31
C GLY A 512 8.90 3.03 -33.01
N ILE A 513 8.22 3.16 -34.17
CA ILE A 513 7.70 2.05 -34.96
C ILE A 513 8.30 2.11 -36.35
N TYR A 514 8.72 0.98 -36.93
CA TYR A 514 9.17 0.92 -38.31
C TYR A 514 8.02 1.25 -39.26
N ALA A 515 8.15 2.34 -40.03
CA ALA A 515 7.13 2.77 -41.00
C ALA A 515 7.11 1.88 -42.25
N THR A 516 8.29 1.43 -42.67
CA THR A 516 8.47 0.56 -43.86
C THR A 516 9.44 -0.57 -43.50
N ASP A 517 9.47 -1.60 -44.33
CA ASP A 517 10.44 -2.68 -44.22
C ASP A 517 11.89 -2.23 -44.43
N ASP A 518 12.08 -1.15 -45.22
CA ASP A 518 13.40 -0.59 -45.48
C ASP A 518 13.96 0.18 -44.27
N ASP A 519 13.13 0.53 -43.30
CA ASP A 519 13.57 1.17 -42.03
C ASP A 519 14.20 0.17 -41.06
N VAL A 520 14.04 -1.14 -41.29
CA VAL A 520 14.61 -2.19 -40.44
C VAL A 520 16.10 -2.32 -40.74
N PRO A 521 16.98 -2.19 -39.73
CA PRO A 521 18.43 -2.34 -39.92
C PRO A 521 18.80 -3.68 -40.57
N VAL A 522 19.77 -3.64 -41.48
CA VAL A 522 20.26 -4.82 -42.19
C VAL A 522 21.70 -5.08 -41.76
N ASP A 523 22.01 -6.30 -41.36
CA ASP A 523 23.36 -6.74 -41.04
C ASP A 523 24.24 -6.64 -42.33
N PRO A 524 25.29 -5.81 -42.34
CA PRO A 524 26.13 -5.63 -43.47
C PRO A 524 26.97 -6.85 -43.86
N LEU A 525 27.10 -7.82 -42.95
CA LEU A 525 27.86 -9.06 -43.18
C LEU A 525 27.03 -10.13 -43.84
N THR A 526 25.76 -10.25 -43.45
CA THR A 526 24.86 -11.33 -43.90
C THR A 526 23.85 -10.85 -44.96
N GLY A 527 23.57 -9.56 -45.00
CA GLY A 527 22.50 -8.98 -45.81
C GLY A 527 21.08 -9.23 -45.27
N ASN A 528 20.96 -9.80 -44.07
CA ASN A 528 19.68 -10.09 -43.45
C ASN A 528 19.18 -8.90 -42.61
N ARG A 529 17.87 -8.69 -42.58
CA ARG A 529 17.26 -7.75 -41.68
C ARG A 529 17.46 -8.17 -40.21
N MET A 530 17.54 -7.21 -39.32
CA MET A 530 17.60 -7.40 -37.90
C MET A 530 16.47 -8.30 -37.40
N THR A 531 16.75 -9.12 -36.40
CA THR A 531 15.83 -10.07 -35.82
C THR A 531 15.52 -9.74 -34.36
N PHE A 532 14.37 -10.20 -33.87
CA PHE A 532 13.97 -10.21 -32.47
C PHE A 532 13.81 -11.66 -32.02
N PHE A 533 14.70 -12.14 -31.17
CA PHE A 533 14.79 -13.56 -30.82
C PHE A 533 14.80 -14.48 -32.07
N GLY A 534 15.55 -14.10 -33.10
CA GLY A 534 15.65 -14.85 -34.34
C GLY A 534 14.49 -14.68 -35.33
N THR A 535 13.44 -13.92 -34.99
CA THR A 535 12.35 -13.57 -35.89
C THR A 535 12.65 -12.26 -36.61
N THR A 536 12.63 -12.26 -37.95
CA THR A 536 12.93 -11.08 -38.76
C THR A 536 11.93 -9.95 -38.49
N MET A 537 12.41 -8.75 -38.23
CA MET A 537 11.59 -7.57 -38.00
C MET A 537 11.05 -6.98 -39.30
N GLN A 538 9.90 -6.30 -39.24
CA GLN A 538 9.20 -5.73 -40.38
C GLN A 538 8.49 -4.43 -40.06
N ALA A 539 7.89 -3.81 -41.05
CA ALA A 539 7.06 -2.64 -40.91
C ALA A 539 5.90 -2.86 -39.93
N GLY A 540 5.66 -1.89 -39.05
CA GLY A 540 4.68 -1.97 -37.98
C GLY A 540 5.17 -2.60 -36.67
N ASP A 541 6.39 -3.15 -36.66
CA ASP A 541 7.05 -3.60 -35.44
C ASP A 541 7.66 -2.43 -34.66
N ILE A 542 7.88 -2.64 -33.35
CA ILE A 542 8.60 -1.67 -32.50
C ILE A 542 10.06 -1.63 -32.94
N ALA A 543 10.57 -0.42 -33.26
CA ALA A 543 11.94 -0.20 -33.65
C ALA A 543 12.86 -0.27 -32.42
N VAL A 544 13.20 -1.49 -32.02
CA VAL A 544 14.05 -1.76 -30.85
C VAL A 544 15.50 -1.41 -31.16
N VAL A 545 16.19 -0.83 -30.16
CA VAL A 545 17.59 -0.46 -30.27
C VAL A 545 18.47 -1.66 -29.93
N ASP A 546 19.26 -2.10 -30.90
CA ASP A 546 20.31 -3.08 -30.69
C ASP A 546 21.44 -2.43 -29.88
N GLN A 547 21.72 -2.95 -28.69
CA GLN A 547 22.69 -2.40 -27.74
C GLN A 547 24.09 -2.96 -27.94
N ASN A 548 24.22 -4.16 -28.48
CA ASN A 548 25.49 -4.87 -28.65
C ASN A 548 25.99 -4.90 -30.11
N GLY A 549 25.13 -4.56 -31.06
CA GLY A 549 25.47 -4.45 -32.49
C GLY A 549 25.52 -5.77 -33.22
N ASP A 550 24.82 -6.81 -32.74
CA ASP A 550 24.81 -8.15 -33.35
C ASP A 550 23.65 -8.42 -34.31
N TYR A 551 22.78 -7.41 -34.53
CA TYR A 551 21.57 -7.47 -35.37
C TYR A 551 20.54 -8.51 -34.93
N ASN A 552 20.62 -9.00 -33.67
CA ASN A 552 19.63 -9.87 -33.09
C ASN A 552 19.24 -9.38 -31.70
N ILE A 553 18.09 -8.74 -31.59
CA ILE A 553 17.57 -8.28 -30.29
C ILE A 553 17.24 -9.48 -29.40
N ASP A 554 17.88 -9.53 -28.24
CA ASP A 554 17.65 -10.55 -27.23
C ASP A 554 17.73 -9.98 -25.79
N TYR A 555 17.95 -10.83 -24.78
CA TYR A 555 18.08 -10.38 -23.40
C TYR A 555 19.31 -9.52 -23.12
N ASN A 556 20.34 -9.55 -23.98
CA ASN A 556 21.55 -8.76 -23.84
C ASN A 556 21.32 -7.28 -24.21
N ASP A 557 20.23 -6.98 -24.92
CA ASP A 557 19.84 -5.62 -25.34
C ASP A 557 18.97 -4.93 -24.29
N LYS A 558 18.61 -5.59 -23.20
CA LYS A 558 17.83 -4.96 -22.12
C LYS A 558 18.65 -3.92 -21.38
N VAL A 559 18.05 -2.73 -21.21
CA VAL A 559 18.63 -1.60 -20.48
C VAL A 559 17.67 -1.09 -19.41
N SER A 560 18.16 -0.21 -18.55
CA SER A 560 17.30 0.53 -17.62
C SER A 560 16.42 1.51 -18.38
N LEU A 561 15.10 1.38 -18.19
CA LEU A 561 14.08 2.28 -18.74
C LEU A 561 13.63 3.33 -17.73
N GLY A 562 13.90 3.13 -16.44
CA GLY A 562 13.57 4.10 -15.40
C GLY A 562 13.37 3.50 -14.02
N ASN A 563 12.98 4.37 -13.08
CA ASN A 563 12.78 4.01 -11.70
C ASN A 563 11.36 4.37 -11.26
N PRO A 564 10.61 3.44 -10.66
CA PRO A 564 9.29 3.71 -10.09
C PRO A 564 9.35 4.52 -8.80
N ASP A 565 10.49 4.51 -8.09
CA ASP A 565 10.67 5.37 -6.94
C ASP A 565 10.73 6.83 -7.37
N PRO A 566 9.86 7.71 -6.89
CA PRO A 566 9.91 9.12 -7.25
C PRO A 566 11.20 9.76 -6.75
N LYS A 567 11.83 10.56 -7.60
CA LYS A 567 13.04 11.28 -7.19
C LYS A 567 12.74 12.36 -6.15
N TYR A 568 11.61 13.08 -6.32
CA TYR A 568 11.14 14.09 -5.39
C TYR A 568 9.64 13.91 -5.15
N TYR A 569 9.23 14.04 -3.91
CA TYR A 569 7.82 14.00 -3.53
C TYR A 569 7.59 14.83 -2.27
N GLY A 570 6.35 15.27 -2.08
CA GLY A 570 6.01 16.07 -0.92
C GLY A 570 4.60 16.62 -0.96
N GLY A 571 4.34 17.58 -0.06
CA GLY A 571 3.06 18.23 0.06
C GLY A 571 3.21 19.71 0.40
N ILE A 572 2.16 20.44 0.11
CA ILE A 572 2.00 21.86 0.48
C ILE A 572 0.62 22.02 1.09
N ASN A 573 0.58 22.51 2.32
CA ASN A 573 -0.65 22.87 2.99
C ASN A 573 -0.65 24.38 3.25
N THR A 574 -1.72 25.08 2.87
CA THR A 574 -1.87 26.50 3.18
C THR A 574 -3.20 26.76 3.84
N THR A 575 -3.18 27.57 4.89
CA THR A 575 -4.38 27.91 5.65
C THR A 575 -4.45 29.41 5.88
N VAL A 576 -5.58 30.01 5.50
CA VAL A 576 -5.91 31.41 5.78
C VAL A 576 -7.04 31.45 6.79
N ARG A 577 -6.89 32.26 7.84
CA ARG A 577 -7.93 32.46 8.86
C ARG A 577 -8.26 33.95 9.01
N TRP A 578 -9.52 34.24 9.18
CA TRP A 578 -10.01 35.58 9.41
C TRP A 578 -11.36 35.57 10.16
N LYS A 579 -11.42 36.17 11.33
CA LYS A 579 -12.67 36.37 12.12
C LYS A 579 -13.60 35.16 12.17
N GLY A 580 -13.01 33.97 12.50
CA GLY A 580 -13.76 32.70 12.59
C GLY A 580 -13.85 31.93 11.27
N ILE A 581 -13.59 32.56 10.11
CA ILE A 581 -13.47 31.84 8.82
C ILE A 581 -12.08 31.21 8.72
N SER A 582 -12.02 29.98 8.26
CA SER A 582 -10.77 29.30 7.92
C SER A 582 -10.90 28.68 6.54
N LEU A 583 -9.94 28.95 5.65
CA LEU A 583 -9.80 28.36 4.33
C LEU A 583 -8.49 27.60 4.27
N GLY A 584 -8.54 26.30 3.96
CA GLY A 584 -7.38 25.43 3.82
C GLY A 584 -7.30 24.84 2.42
N VAL A 585 -6.08 24.71 1.89
CA VAL A 585 -5.79 23.99 0.63
C VAL A 585 -4.60 23.08 0.86
N PHE A 586 -4.79 21.80 0.59
CA PHE A 586 -3.72 20.81 0.65
C PHE A 586 -3.43 20.25 -0.75
N CYS A 587 -2.17 20.25 -1.11
CA CYS A 587 -1.66 19.71 -2.37
C CYS A 587 -0.58 18.66 -2.09
N ASN A 588 -0.49 17.65 -2.95
CA ASN A 588 0.62 16.70 -2.98
C ASN A 588 1.21 16.60 -4.39
N TYR A 589 2.48 16.22 -4.46
CA TYR A 589 3.18 16.10 -5.73
C TYR A 589 4.22 14.98 -5.74
N VAL A 590 4.42 14.44 -6.93
CA VAL A 590 5.47 13.46 -7.26
C VAL A 590 6.17 13.91 -8.54
N ILE A 591 7.50 13.90 -8.53
CA ILE A 591 8.31 14.39 -9.65
C ILE A 591 9.38 13.35 -10.02
N LYS A 592 9.55 13.09 -11.31
CA LYS A 592 10.50 12.12 -11.86
C LYS A 592 10.25 10.71 -11.35
N ARG A 593 9.13 10.15 -11.74
CA ARG A 593 8.73 8.78 -11.56
C ARG A 593 8.49 8.14 -12.92
N THR A 594 9.09 7.00 -13.18
CA THR A 594 8.79 6.18 -14.36
C THR A 594 7.96 4.97 -13.90
N PHE A 595 6.98 4.57 -14.70
CA PHE A 595 6.21 3.38 -14.41
C PHE A 595 5.90 2.59 -15.68
N TRP A 596 5.62 1.31 -15.52
CA TRP A 596 5.11 0.44 -16.56
C TRP A 596 3.60 0.64 -16.68
N ASN A 597 3.16 1.17 -17.82
CA ASN A 597 1.76 1.44 -18.11
C ASN A 597 1.08 0.16 -18.64
N GLY A 598 0.75 -0.75 -17.71
CA GLY A 598 0.01 -1.97 -18.01
C GLY A 598 -1.37 -1.71 -18.59
N PHE A 599 -1.98 -0.58 -18.22
CA PHE A 599 -3.26 -0.16 -18.79
C PHE A 599 -3.19 0.06 -20.32
N LEU A 600 -2.07 0.61 -20.82
CA LEU A 600 -1.83 0.76 -22.25
C LEU A 600 -1.42 -0.58 -22.88
N SER A 601 -0.49 -1.32 -22.29
CA SER A 601 -0.01 -2.60 -22.82
C SER A 601 -1.13 -3.64 -22.89
N ASP A 602 -1.98 -3.72 -21.84
CA ASP A 602 -3.12 -4.65 -21.83
C ASP A 602 -4.17 -4.31 -22.90
N ARG A 603 -4.37 -3.04 -23.19
CA ARG A 603 -5.24 -2.62 -24.30
C ARG A 603 -4.68 -3.01 -25.65
N MET A 604 -3.40 -2.84 -25.87
CA MET A 604 -2.72 -3.32 -27.09
C MET A 604 -2.84 -4.85 -27.19
N ASN A 605 -2.75 -5.53 -26.06
CA ASN A 605 -2.87 -6.97 -25.96
C ASN A 605 -4.30 -7.48 -26.19
N GLY A 606 -5.28 -6.84 -25.58
CA GLY A 606 -6.70 -7.24 -25.67
C GLY A 606 -7.26 -7.27 -27.09
N GLY A 607 -6.69 -6.49 -28.01
CA GLY A 607 -7.02 -6.56 -29.44
C GLY A 607 -6.62 -7.87 -30.10
N VAL A 608 -5.78 -8.71 -29.47
CA VAL A 608 -5.17 -9.89 -30.08
C VAL A 608 -5.37 -11.16 -29.29
N TYR A 609 -5.34 -11.14 -27.98
CA TYR A 609 -5.57 -12.33 -27.16
C TYR A 609 -7.00 -12.83 -27.22
N SER A 610 -7.89 -12.04 -27.75
CA SER A 610 -9.18 -12.56 -28.10
C SER A 610 -9.13 -13.66 -29.19
N ALA A 611 -7.96 -13.98 -29.74
CA ALA A 611 -7.85 -15.02 -30.78
C ALA A 611 -7.63 -16.44 -30.24
N GLY A 612 -7.12 -16.63 -29.05
CA GLY A 612 -6.92 -17.96 -28.46
C GLY A 612 -8.15 -18.54 -27.75
N GLY A 613 -9.31 -18.34 -28.25
CA GLY A 613 -10.61 -18.55 -27.61
C GLY A 613 -11.28 -17.23 -27.25
N TRP A 614 -10.62 -16.16 -27.55
CA TRP A 614 -10.87 -14.79 -27.18
C TRP A 614 -11.26 -13.93 -28.39
N GLY A 615 -11.31 -14.52 -29.58
CA GLY A 615 -11.63 -13.90 -30.88
C GLY A 615 -13.00 -13.27 -30.98
N ASN A 616 -13.62 -12.99 -29.86
CA ASN A 616 -14.88 -12.30 -29.78
C ASN A 616 -14.64 -10.81 -29.65
N VAL A 617 -15.03 -10.05 -30.63
CA VAL A 617 -15.31 -8.62 -30.59
C VAL A 617 -16.33 -8.26 -29.50
N SER A 618 -16.34 -9.01 -28.41
CA SER A 618 -17.34 -8.88 -27.34
C SER A 618 -16.92 -7.84 -26.27
N GLY A 619 -15.67 -7.38 -26.31
CA GLY A 619 -15.20 -6.33 -25.40
C GLY A 619 -15.49 -4.92 -25.92
N PRO A 620 -15.41 -3.89 -25.04
CA PRO A 620 -15.55 -2.49 -25.42
C PRO A 620 -14.46 -2.06 -26.40
N ALA A 621 -14.76 -1.05 -27.22
CA ALA A 621 -13.78 -0.45 -28.11
C ALA A 621 -12.60 0.12 -27.34
N LEU A 622 -11.40 -0.02 -27.91
CA LEU A 622 -10.18 0.49 -27.29
C LEU A 622 -10.01 1.98 -27.65
N ASP A 623 -9.93 2.81 -26.64
CA ASP A 623 -9.47 4.21 -26.76
C ASP A 623 -8.02 4.30 -26.33
N PHE A 624 -7.14 4.62 -27.27
CA PHE A 624 -5.70 4.81 -27.04
C PHE A 624 -5.33 6.23 -26.64
N GLY A 625 -6.28 7.07 -26.25
CA GLY A 625 -6.04 8.44 -25.81
C GLY A 625 -5.48 9.34 -26.93
N GLY A 626 -5.85 9.07 -28.17
CA GLY A 626 -5.40 9.79 -29.37
C GLY A 626 -4.07 9.28 -29.96
N LEU A 627 -3.48 8.21 -29.39
CA LEU A 627 -2.31 7.55 -29.99
C LEU A 627 -2.73 6.79 -31.25
N LYS A 628 -1.87 6.84 -32.27
CA LYS A 628 -2.10 6.18 -33.58
C LYS A 628 -1.38 4.83 -33.58
N TYR A 629 -2.09 3.76 -33.82
CA TYR A 629 -1.48 2.45 -34.10
C TYR A 629 -1.21 2.29 -35.59
N TYR A 630 -0.22 1.45 -35.90
CA TYR A 630 0.21 1.21 -37.27
C TYR A 630 -0.80 0.38 -38.05
N THR A 631 -1.17 0.82 -39.26
CA THR A 631 -2.14 0.15 -40.13
C THR A 631 -1.66 -0.06 -41.57
N THR A 632 -0.84 0.83 -42.09
CA THR A 632 -0.40 0.81 -43.50
C THR A 632 1.06 1.20 -43.64
N PRO A 633 1.79 0.62 -44.63
CA PRO A 633 3.19 0.97 -44.89
C PRO A 633 3.38 2.47 -45.14
N GLY A 634 4.42 3.02 -44.53
CA GLY A 634 4.77 4.46 -44.61
C GLY A 634 4.05 5.33 -43.57
N GLN A 635 3.17 4.78 -42.75
CA GLN A 635 2.49 5.51 -41.68
C GLN A 635 3.44 5.76 -40.50
N GLN A 636 3.48 7.03 -40.04
CA GLN A 636 4.06 7.35 -38.74
C GLN A 636 3.03 6.98 -37.64
N ALA A 637 3.40 6.08 -36.76
CA ALA A 637 2.56 5.56 -35.70
C ALA A 637 3.22 5.67 -34.32
N ASP A 638 2.40 5.82 -33.29
CA ASP A 638 2.83 5.85 -31.89
C ASP A 638 2.90 4.44 -31.29
N LEU A 639 2.08 3.51 -31.83
CA LEU A 639 1.90 2.15 -31.35
C LEU A 639 2.08 1.14 -32.49
N PRO A 640 2.53 -0.08 -32.19
CA PRO A 640 2.76 -1.10 -33.22
C PRO A 640 1.44 -1.58 -33.86
N THR A 641 1.58 -2.47 -34.84
CA THR A 641 0.43 -3.09 -35.48
C THR A 641 -0.41 -3.91 -34.50
N LEU A 642 -1.73 -3.88 -34.71
CA LEU A 642 -2.70 -4.72 -33.97
C LEU A 642 -2.97 -6.08 -34.64
N ILE A 643 -2.24 -6.44 -35.71
CA ILE A 643 -2.48 -7.67 -36.47
C ILE A 643 -2.20 -8.90 -35.60
N ALA A 644 -3.16 -9.84 -35.63
CA ALA A 644 -3.16 -11.06 -34.82
C ALA A 644 -2.12 -12.10 -35.25
N THR A 645 -1.56 -12.00 -36.43
CA THR A 645 -0.50 -12.89 -36.90
C THR A 645 0.77 -12.51 -36.19
N ASN A 646 1.17 -13.36 -35.33
CA ASN A 646 2.22 -13.27 -34.37
C ASN A 646 3.58 -13.04 -35.03
N HIS A 647 3.84 -11.81 -35.38
CA HIS A 647 5.14 -11.41 -35.87
C HIS A 647 5.94 -10.91 -34.72
N MET A 648 6.16 -11.28 -33.69
CA MET A 648 6.79 -10.81 -32.46
C MET A 648 5.74 -10.49 -31.40
N ASP A 649 6.08 -10.82 -30.22
CA ASP A 649 5.30 -10.46 -29.05
C ASP A 649 5.48 -8.97 -28.70
N ASN A 650 5.35 -8.12 -29.75
CA ASN A 650 5.52 -6.66 -29.69
C ASN A 650 4.60 -5.95 -28.71
N ARG A 651 3.71 -6.71 -28.07
CA ARG A 651 2.56 -6.11 -27.38
C ARG A 651 2.62 -6.20 -25.89
N HIS A 652 3.37 -7.15 -25.34
CA HIS A 652 3.43 -7.40 -23.90
C HIS A 652 4.82 -7.38 -23.35
N ILE A 653 5.82 -7.40 -24.19
CA ILE A 653 7.18 -7.50 -23.74
C ILE A 653 7.61 -6.13 -23.24
N ALA A 654 8.56 -6.10 -22.35
CA ALA A 654 9.08 -4.92 -21.66
C ALA A 654 9.74 -3.90 -22.62
N HIS A 655 8.93 -3.25 -23.49
CA HIS A 655 9.38 -2.19 -24.39
C HIS A 655 9.18 -0.81 -23.78
N GLU A 656 10.10 0.11 -24.06
CA GLU A 656 10.06 1.49 -23.58
C GLU A 656 8.76 2.21 -23.91
N ILE A 657 8.10 1.90 -25.04
CA ILE A 657 6.83 2.52 -25.44
C ILE A 657 5.69 2.32 -24.42
N TYR A 658 5.79 1.31 -23.58
CA TYR A 658 4.83 1.04 -22.49
C TYR A 658 5.28 1.62 -21.16
N THR A 659 6.39 2.33 -21.11
CA THR A 659 6.76 3.12 -19.94
C THR A 659 6.18 4.52 -20.04
N ASP A 660 5.80 5.10 -18.89
CA ASP A 660 5.24 6.44 -18.88
C ASP A 660 5.73 7.24 -17.67
N ASN A 661 5.50 8.54 -17.70
CA ASN A 661 5.92 9.46 -16.66
C ASN A 661 4.82 9.62 -15.60
N GLY A 662 5.02 9.01 -14.44
CA GLY A 662 4.10 9.05 -13.29
C GLY A 662 4.21 10.32 -12.44
N SER A 663 4.79 11.41 -12.96
CA SER A 663 4.84 12.68 -12.23
C SER A 663 3.49 13.38 -12.24
N PHE A 664 3.10 13.93 -11.08
CA PHE A 664 1.84 14.65 -10.95
C PHE A 664 1.91 15.74 -9.87
N PHE A 665 0.96 16.67 -9.95
CA PHE A 665 0.59 17.60 -8.91
C PHE A 665 -0.93 17.51 -8.70
N ARG A 666 -1.36 17.31 -7.45
CA ARG A 666 -2.78 17.17 -7.11
C ARG A 666 -3.19 18.21 -6.07
N VAL A 667 -4.28 18.91 -6.30
CA VAL A 667 -5.04 19.61 -5.26
C VAL A 667 -5.89 18.56 -4.55
N LYS A 668 -5.41 18.09 -3.40
CA LYS A 668 -5.98 16.92 -2.70
C LYS A 668 -7.21 17.28 -1.89
N ASN A 669 -7.19 18.46 -1.24
CA ASN A 669 -8.29 18.93 -0.41
C ASN A 669 -8.38 20.44 -0.44
N ILE A 670 -9.62 20.94 -0.54
CA ILE A 670 -9.98 22.34 -0.26
C ILE A 670 -11.01 22.31 0.85
N SER A 671 -10.76 23.02 1.94
CA SER A 671 -11.65 23.08 3.11
C SER A 671 -11.99 24.52 3.50
N MET A 672 -13.23 24.73 3.87
CA MET A 672 -13.70 25.99 4.43
C MET A 672 -14.48 25.73 5.71
N SER A 673 -14.26 26.50 6.74
CA SER A 673 -15.05 26.42 7.96
C SER A 673 -15.32 27.79 8.55
N TYR A 674 -16.42 27.88 9.29
CA TYR A 674 -16.79 29.06 10.06
C TYR A 674 -17.11 28.67 11.49
N GLU A 675 -16.39 29.27 12.43
CA GLU A 675 -16.63 29.15 13.86
C GLU A 675 -17.43 30.38 14.33
N PHE A 676 -18.61 30.12 14.85
CA PHE A 676 -19.50 31.19 15.29
C PHE A 676 -18.97 31.87 16.56
N PRO A 677 -19.10 33.22 16.69
CA PRO A 677 -18.66 33.92 17.88
C PRO A 677 -19.36 33.38 19.14
N THR A 678 -18.60 33.16 20.20
CA THR A 678 -19.07 32.61 21.48
C THR A 678 -20.24 33.40 22.05
N ALA A 679 -20.26 34.73 21.85
CA ALA A 679 -21.37 35.59 22.29
C ALA A 679 -22.71 35.27 21.63
N LEU A 680 -22.73 34.78 20.38
CA LEU A 680 -23.95 34.34 19.70
C LEU A 680 -24.34 32.92 20.13
N VAL A 681 -23.37 32.06 20.22
CA VAL A 681 -23.55 30.64 20.53
C VAL A 681 -24.07 30.41 21.95
N ASN A 682 -23.60 31.21 22.91
CA ASN A 682 -24.07 31.19 24.30
C ASN A 682 -25.56 31.57 24.46
N LYS A 683 -26.12 32.39 23.55
CA LYS A 683 -27.55 32.71 23.58
C LYS A 683 -28.46 31.52 23.36
N ILE A 684 -27.97 30.52 22.66
CA ILE A 684 -28.66 29.24 22.40
C ILE A 684 -28.17 28.11 23.30
N LYS A 685 -27.46 28.46 24.38
CA LYS A 685 -26.94 27.53 25.38
C LYS A 685 -25.93 26.51 24.84
N LEU A 686 -25.21 26.85 23.78
CA LEU A 686 -24.13 26.06 23.28
C LEU A 686 -22.78 26.71 23.67
N GLN A 687 -21.75 25.90 23.84
CA GLN A 687 -20.37 26.34 24.10
C GLN A 687 -19.66 26.68 22.80
N ARG A 688 -19.87 25.86 21.76
CA ARG A 688 -19.24 26.02 20.46
C ARG A 688 -20.14 25.55 19.34
N LEU A 689 -20.13 26.28 18.24
CA LEU A 689 -20.75 25.89 16.99
C LEU A 689 -19.77 26.20 15.85
N ARG A 690 -19.44 25.20 15.07
CA ARG A 690 -18.64 25.29 13.86
C ARG A 690 -19.34 24.59 12.72
N VAL A 691 -19.44 25.23 11.57
CA VAL A 691 -19.87 24.63 10.31
C VAL A 691 -18.67 24.53 9.39
N TYR A 692 -18.60 23.47 8.59
CA TYR A 692 -17.50 23.25 7.68
C TYR A 692 -17.95 22.55 6.42
N GLY A 693 -17.20 22.78 5.34
CA GLY A 693 -17.32 22.02 4.10
C GLY A 693 -15.93 21.76 3.54
N TYR A 694 -15.78 20.64 2.88
CA TYR A 694 -14.55 20.34 2.15
C TYR A 694 -14.82 19.51 0.90
N MET A 695 -13.89 19.62 -0.03
CA MET A 695 -13.84 18.84 -1.26
C MET A 695 -12.51 18.11 -1.34
N ASP A 696 -12.58 16.79 -1.53
CA ASP A 696 -11.40 15.94 -1.71
C ASP A 696 -11.19 15.59 -3.18
N ASN A 697 -9.93 15.33 -3.54
CA ASN A 697 -9.48 14.95 -4.89
C ASN A 697 -9.90 15.97 -5.97
N VAL A 698 -9.68 17.27 -5.70
CA VAL A 698 -10.25 18.38 -6.48
C VAL A 698 -9.73 18.41 -7.92
N TRP A 699 -8.41 18.39 -8.13
CA TRP A 699 -7.78 18.37 -9.44
C TRP A 699 -6.47 17.61 -9.42
N VAL A 700 -6.15 16.95 -10.54
CA VAL A 700 -4.84 16.33 -10.78
C VAL A 700 -4.27 16.82 -12.10
N PHE A 701 -3.02 17.24 -12.08
CA PHE A 701 -2.21 17.57 -13.24
C PHE A 701 -1.18 16.45 -13.43
N SER A 702 -1.44 15.53 -14.34
CA SER A 702 -0.58 14.38 -14.63
C SER A 702 0.28 14.62 -15.87
N LYS A 703 1.51 14.07 -15.86
CA LYS A 703 2.34 13.99 -17.08
C LYS A 703 1.89 12.86 -17.99
N SER A 704 1.45 11.73 -17.42
CA SER A 704 0.81 10.67 -18.19
C SER A 704 -0.54 11.14 -18.70
N LYS A 705 -0.82 10.89 -19.98
CA LYS A 705 -2.10 11.18 -20.62
C LYS A 705 -2.91 9.92 -20.86
N THR A 706 -2.28 8.77 -20.79
CA THR A 706 -2.85 7.46 -21.11
C THR A 706 -3.24 6.65 -19.88
N TYR A 707 -2.80 7.06 -18.68
CA TYR A 707 -3.11 6.38 -17.43
C TYR A 707 -4.10 7.21 -16.58
N PRO A 708 -5.17 6.57 -16.04
CA PRO A 708 -6.27 7.29 -15.40
C PRO A 708 -5.87 8.10 -14.17
N ASP A 709 -5.10 7.51 -13.25
CA ASP A 709 -4.73 8.19 -12.00
C ASP A 709 -3.31 7.82 -11.53
N PRO A 710 -2.35 8.75 -11.57
CA PRO A 710 -0.96 8.49 -11.24
C PRO A 710 -0.72 8.19 -9.75
N GLU A 711 -1.68 8.40 -8.84
CA GLU A 711 -1.57 7.96 -7.44
C GLU A 711 -1.68 6.44 -7.30
N ASN A 712 -2.36 5.78 -8.23
CA ASN A 712 -2.61 4.34 -8.22
C ASN A 712 -1.46 3.50 -8.82
N ILE A 713 -0.29 4.09 -9.04
CA ILE A 713 0.89 3.36 -9.49
C ILE A 713 1.46 2.56 -8.31
N ASN A 714 1.56 1.24 -8.46
CA ASN A 714 2.13 0.36 -7.44
C ASN A 714 3.60 0.68 -7.12
N THR A 715 4.06 0.26 -5.95
CA THR A 715 5.45 0.50 -5.49
C THR A 715 6.49 -0.16 -6.38
N ASN A 716 6.16 -1.26 -7.03
CA ASN A 716 7.01 -1.95 -8.01
C ASN A 716 7.00 -1.30 -9.39
N GLY A 717 6.22 -0.22 -9.59
CA GLY A 717 6.12 0.51 -10.83
C GLY A 717 5.14 -0.06 -11.85
N TYR A 718 4.36 -1.08 -11.53
CA TYR A 718 3.31 -1.59 -12.41
C TYR A 718 1.98 -0.89 -12.14
N ALA A 719 1.25 -0.57 -13.21
CA ALA A 719 -0.05 0.07 -13.12
C ALA A 719 -0.96 -0.42 -14.27
N ASN A 720 -1.97 -1.21 -13.94
CA ASN A 720 -2.91 -1.78 -14.92
C ASN A 720 -4.26 -1.03 -15.00
N GLY A 721 -4.46 -0.02 -14.13
CA GLY A 721 -5.70 0.77 -14.11
C GLY A 721 -6.92 0.02 -13.55
N SER A 722 -6.71 -1.10 -12.85
CA SER A 722 -7.80 -1.91 -12.30
C SER A 722 -8.22 -1.49 -10.89
N GLU A 723 -7.57 -0.49 -10.32
CA GLU A 723 -7.87 0.00 -8.99
C GLU A 723 -9.21 0.74 -8.93
N TYR A 724 -9.80 0.75 -7.73
CA TYR A 724 -11.03 1.49 -7.48
C TYR A 724 -10.80 3.00 -7.74
N PRO A 725 -11.68 3.67 -8.52
CA PRO A 725 -11.47 5.08 -8.88
C PRO A 725 -11.51 5.99 -7.66
N LEU A 726 -10.64 7.00 -7.64
CA LEU A 726 -10.65 8.03 -6.62
C LEU A 726 -11.77 9.05 -6.93
N PRO A 727 -12.87 9.09 -6.15
CA PRO A 727 -13.96 10.00 -6.42
C PRO A 727 -13.65 11.43 -5.95
N HIS A 728 -14.25 12.42 -6.60
CA HIS A 728 -14.44 13.73 -6.00
C HIS A 728 -15.44 13.61 -4.86
N LYS A 729 -15.09 14.06 -3.66
CA LYS A 729 -15.93 13.94 -2.48
C LYS A 729 -16.25 15.33 -1.93
N PHE A 730 -17.54 15.63 -1.79
CA PHE A 730 -18.03 16.85 -1.14
C PHE A 730 -18.58 16.51 0.23
N THR A 731 -18.15 17.21 1.25
CA THR A 731 -18.62 17.01 2.61
C THR A 731 -19.08 18.34 3.19
N LEU A 732 -20.25 18.32 3.81
CA LEU A 732 -20.75 19.40 4.65
C LEU A 732 -20.98 18.85 6.05
N GLY A 733 -20.59 19.60 7.08
CA GLY A 733 -20.72 19.16 8.45
C GLY A 733 -20.90 20.31 9.43
N ALA A 734 -21.39 19.94 10.61
CA ALA A 734 -21.49 20.84 11.75
C ALA A 734 -20.93 20.14 13.00
N GLU A 735 -20.23 20.90 13.82
CA GLU A 735 -19.69 20.49 15.12
C GLU A 735 -20.33 21.35 16.20
N ILE A 736 -20.97 20.72 17.17
CA ILE A 736 -21.72 21.37 18.25
C ILE A 736 -21.16 20.88 19.59
N THR A 737 -20.84 21.81 20.48
CA THR A 737 -20.46 21.51 21.87
C THR A 737 -21.46 22.18 22.81
N PHE A 738 -22.01 21.38 23.73
CA PHE A 738 -23.01 21.83 24.72
C PHE A 738 -22.36 22.16 26.06
#